data_9a988a0a3e83d4bcd498e2836571f4d0
#
_entry.id   9a988a0a3e83d4bcd498e2836571f4d0
#
_cell.length_a   1.000
_cell.length_b   1.000
_cell.length_c   1.000
_cell.angle_alpha   90.00
_cell.angle_beta   90.00
_cell.angle_gamma   90.00
#
_symmetry.space_group_name_H-M   'P 1'
#
loop_
_entity.id
_entity.type
_entity.pdbx_description
1 polymer ?
#
loop_
_entity_poly.entity_id
_entity_poly.type
_entity_poly.pdbx_seq_one_letter_code
_entity_poly.pdbx_strand_id
1 'polypeptide(L)'
;MKYATLLLGLSLVCGVPALCSQANAAPMMQTTTNNVVKLPVSTDPSLEFIPLSSLDLSKMENGWKSPQRDKSIEGNPIRLGNTTYESGVGVHAPSRIVVKLNGAVTTFRAVGGIDAEVEHPNNPRDKAAILDYRVVLRGQDDQDQVVKSGSMNRDSSPIQLDIDVRNVKYLILEVNNGGGDGNWGDHFDWANAYFIYREQNSTRPETVSPDVLKSPFSCAMDIFSLPGKRVVHKIVPTDPTIQVSVTNLPKGLVWNAKRRLVEGSAPKAEGIYHYDVMLQDGKSVSATQKATLTVQKKLTLAKPMMGWISWNVVEGEISTDVVKRVSDAMVSQGLKAAGYDYLIIDDLWHAKTRHADGRPQEDPAKFPIGMKATVDYAHSKGLKFGIYFDAADLTCAGAYGSYGKEAIDAKQYAEWGVDLLKYDYCHAPGDAATAQVRYKAMGDALKASGRDILLYMCEWGAREPWEWGVTTGSPVWRATYDTRDGWNGKHGGIGIIQSIADMKDLWPYSGVNRFNDADMMCVGIHGTGKSSNALVAGKPGMTQDEYRTQFALWCMWSSPLLLSFDLTKPITADDKKLMTNADLIALDQDDLGQQAEYIGTVDNMVYFMKDLANGDVAISATNMSEATKEAVFDFSKFSALDPTVDYYTYDCQLQKAGENTVKAMLRTPVRKHATVVYRLGRNKITGISSVPAQKNKKATANFDLSGRKVANPTAGQLVIADGHPEIAQ
;
A
#
# COMPACT_ATOMS: atom_id res chain seq x y z
N MET A 1 42.85 34.73 27.69
CA MET A 1 42.43 35.43 28.91
C MET A 1 41.43 34.52 29.59
N LYS A 2 41.80 33.67 30.60
CA LYS A 2 41.80 34.00 32.04
C LYS A 2 40.39 34.44 32.43
N TYR A 3 39.61 33.83 33.35
CA TYR A 3 39.80 33.17 34.67
C TYR A 3 38.56 32.29 34.91
N ALA A 4 38.51 31.09 35.42
CA ALA A 4 38.90 30.58 36.74
C ALA A 4 38.11 31.13 37.93
N THR A 5 37.64 30.20 38.75
CA THR A 5 37.57 30.12 40.19
C THR A 5 36.19 29.82 40.76
N LEU A 6 35.98 28.67 41.39
CA LEU A 6 36.20 28.23 42.81
C LEU A 6 35.00 28.60 43.70
N LEU A 7 34.45 27.81 44.57
CA LEU A 7 34.78 27.09 45.83
C LEU A 7 33.43 26.69 46.49
N LEU A 8 33.26 25.75 47.24
CA LEU A 8 33.66 25.03 48.49
C LEU A 8 32.36 24.75 49.28
N GLY A 9 32.27 23.73 49.95
CA GLY A 9 32.59 23.26 51.24
C GLY A 9 31.81 22.06 51.73
N LEU A 10 32.44 21.15 52.27
CA LEU A 10 32.76 20.75 53.66
C LEU A 10 31.57 20.18 54.45
N SER A 11 31.61 19.12 55.19
CA SER A 11 32.59 18.45 56.04
C SER A 11 31.88 17.21 56.64
N LEU A 12 32.36 16.25 57.26
CA LEU A 12 33.44 15.82 58.23
C LEU A 12 32.88 14.49 58.79
N VAL A 13 33.55 13.49 59.32
CA VAL A 13 34.85 13.08 59.76
C VAL A 13 34.72 11.68 60.41
N CYS A 14 35.86 10.96 60.48
CA CYS A 14 36.34 9.90 61.38
C CYS A 14 36.21 8.45 60.83
N GLY A 15 37.26 7.65 60.90
CA GLY A 15 38.55 7.63 61.53
C GLY A 15 39.40 6.43 61.10
N VAL A 16 40.68 6.53 61.28
CA VAL A 16 41.90 5.80 60.88
C VAL A 16 42.19 4.68 61.91
N PRO A 17 43.22 3.78 61.81
CA PRO A 17 44.01 3.26 60.69
C PRO A 17 44.30 1.73 60.78
N ALA A 18 44.93 1.14 59.75
CA ALA A 18 46.14 0.29 59.92
C ALA A 18 46.59 -0.37 58.60
N LEU A 19 47.73 0.02 58.17
CA LEU A 19 48.96 -0.67 57.76
C LEU A 19 48.97 -1.91 56.87
N CYS A 20 49.58 -1.69 55.70
CA CYS A 20 50.65 -2.48 55.03
C CYS A 20 50.35 -3.92 54.56
N SER A 21 50.33 -4.12 53.20
CA SER A 21 51.51 -4.74 52.55
C SER A 21 51.29 -4.74 51.03
N GLN A 22 52.29 -4.29 50.29
CA GLN A 22 52.35 -4.43 48.82
C GLN A 22 52.53 -5.91 48.48
N ALA A 23 51.58 -6.45 47.68
CA ALA A 23 51.82 -7.64 46.91
C ALA A 23 51.43 -7.31 45.46
N ASN A 24 52.41 -7.35 44.56
CA ASN A 24 52.21 -7.29 43.10
C ASN A 24 51.27 -8.39 42.69
N ALA A 25 50.03 -8.04 42.36
CA ALA A 25 49.11 -8.93 41.64
C ALA A 25 49.37 -8.77 40.13
N ALA A 26 49.88 -9.81 39.52
CA ALA A 26 49.88 -9.98 38.08
C ALA A 26 48.44 -9.81 37.52
N PRO A 27 48.24 -9.32 36.29
CA PRO A 27 46.91 -9.21 35.70
C PRO A 27 46.30 -10.61 35.63
N MET A 28 45.22 -10.84 36.37
CA MET A 28 44.37 -12.00 36.14
C MET A 28 43.87 -11.94 34.68
N MET A 29 44.39 -12.85 33.86
CA MET A 29 43.68 -13.25 32.66
C MET A 29 42.27 -13.68 33.07
N GLN A 30 41.26 -12.91 32.72
CA GLN A 30 39.89 -13.40 32.71
C GLN A 30 39.85 -14.57 31.73
N THR A 31 39.85 -15.79 32.24
CA THR A 31 39.46 -16.98 31.45
C THR A 31 37.99 -16.80 31.10
N THR A 32 37.71 -16.30 29.91
CA THR A 32 36.38 -16.41 29.29
C THR A 32 36.13 -17.88 29.12
N THR A 33 35.34 -18.49 30.01
CA THR A 33 34.74 -19.80 29.74
C THR A 33 33.79 -19.62 28.55
N ASN A 34 34.19 -20.07 27.38
CA ASN A 34 33.31 -20.16 26.24
C ASN A 34 32.18 -21.13 26.61
N ASN A 35 30.99 -20.58 26.88
CA ASN A 35 29.79 -21.41 27.08
C ASN A 35 29.41 -22.00 25.74
N VAL A 36 29.60 -23.31 25.57
CA VAL A 36 29.17 -24.06 24.40
C VAL A 36 27.82 -24.69 24.70
N VAL A 37 26.81 -24.31 23.95
CA VAL A 37 25.46 -24.85 24.07
C VAL A 37 25.25 -25.97 23.03
N LYS A 38 24.81 -27.14 23.52
CA LYS A 38 24.49 -28.30 22.70
C LYS A 38 22.98 -28.42 22.55
N LEU A 39 22.54 -29.09 21.49
CA LEU A 39 21.13 -29.51 21.37
C LEU A 39 20.75 -30.38 22.58
N PRO A 40 19.59 -30.14 23.18
CA PRO A 40 19.09 -31.00 24.24
C PRO A 40 18.79 -32.40 23.70
N VAL A 41 18.96 -33.40 24.54
CA VAL A 41 18.57 -34.79 24.24
C VAL A 41 17.29 -35.08 25.02
N SER A 42 16.29 -35.66 24.34
CA SER A 42 15.04 -36.03 25.00
C SER A 42 15.28 -37.20 25.98
N THR A 43 14.80 -37.07 27.21
CA THR A 43 14.73 -38.15 28.17
C THR A 43 13.42 -38.94 28.06
N ASP A 44 12.43 -38.44 27.32
CA ASP A 44 11.18 -39.09 27.00
C ASP A 44 11.33 -39.83 25.65
N PRO A 45 11.26 -41.18 25.61
CA PRO A 45 11.42 -41.93 24.38
C PRO A 45 10.29 -41.72 23.37
N SER A 46 9.17 -41.10 23.77
CA SER A 46 8.08 -40.72 22.87
C SER A 46 8.32 -39.39 22.13
N LEU A 47 9.37 -38.63 22.51
CA LEU A 47 9.72 -37.35 21.92
C LEU A 47 11.03 -37.47 21.16
N GLU A 48 11.04 -36.95 19.94
CA GLU A 48 12.25 -36.72 19.17
C GLU A 48 12.49 -35.19 19.01
N PHE A 49 13.74 -34.79 19.10
CA PHE A 49 14.16 -33.43 18.83
C PHE A 49 14.81 -33.38 17.45
N ILE A 50 14.13 -32.72 16.49
CA ILE A 50 14.58 -32.62 15.11
C ILE A 50 15.24 -31.27 14.90
N PRO A 51 16.58 -31.19 14.70
CA PRO A 51 17.27 -29.94 14.43
C PRO A 51 16.80 -29.29 13.14
N LEU A 52 16.60 -27.99 13.11
CA LEU A 52 16.33 -27.23 11.89
C LEU A 52 17.44 -27.43 10.86
N SER A 53 18.69 -27.49 11.32
CA SER A 53 19.86 -27.74 10.48
C SER A 53 19.87 -29.13 9.83
N SER A 54 19.09 -30.10 10.31
CA SER A 54 18.98 -31.44 9.71
C SER A 54 18.08 -31.45 8.47
N LEU A 55 17.26 -30.44 8.27
CA LEU A 55 16.35 -30.34 7.13
C LEU A 55 17.11 -29.94 5.84
N ASP A 56 16.40 -29.94 4.71
CA ASP A 56 16.96 -29.57 3.40
C ASP A 56 17.10 -28.05 3.26
N LEU A 57 18.31 -27.52 3.50
CA LEU A 57 18.58 -26.09 3.42
C LEU A 57 18.54 -25.53 2.00
N SER A 58 18.61 -26.38 0.96
CA SER A 58 18.62 -25.92 -0.43
C SER A 58 17.30 -25.27 -0.89
N LYS A 59 16.23 -25.47 -0.13
CA LYS A 59 14.91 -24.89 -0.39
C LYS A 59 14.68 -23.54 0.28
N MET A 60 15.64 -23.06 1.05
CA MET A 60 15.55 -21.79 1.77
C MET A 60 16.02 -20.65 0.88
N GLU A 61 15.34 -19.49 0.95
CA GLU A 61 15.81 -18.25 0.34
C GLU A 61 16.85 -17.57 1.23
N ASN A 62 17.91 -17.04 0.62
CA ASN A 62 18.98 -16.36 1.34
C ASN A 62 19.63 -15.28 0.46
N GLY A 63 19.87 -14.10 1.00
CA GLY A 63 20.34 -12.94 0.24
C GLY A 63 21.80 -13.01 -0.18
N TRP A 64 22.60 -13.81 0.50
CA TRP A 64 24.01 -14.00 0.18
C TRP A 64 24.48 -15.38 0.59
N LYS A 65 25.22 -16.08 -0.29
CA LYS A 65 25.60 -17.51 -0.15
C LYS A 65 24.37 -18.42 0.06
N SER A 66 24.61 -19.70 0.28
CA SER A 66 23.60 -20.64 0.75
C SER A 66 23.57 -20.67 2.27
N PRO A 67 22.41 -20.88 2.89
CA PRO A 67 22.31 -21.09 4.33
C PRO A 67 23.28 -22.15 4.82
N GLN A 68 23.92 -21.94 5.97
CA GLN A 68 24.95 -22.79 6.49
C GLN A 68 24.43 -23.70 7.62
N ARG A 69 24.74 -24.99 7.50
CA ARG A 69 24.39 -26.01 8.51
C ARG A 69 25.37 -25.97 9.66
N ASP A 70 24.88 -25.75 10.90
CA ASP A 70 25.62 -25.74 12.15
C ASP A 70 26.84 -24.80 12.14
N LYS A 71 26.72 -23.74 11.35
CA LYS A 71 27.72 -22.69 11.17
C LYS A 71 27.05 -21.33 10.90
N SER A 72 27.78 -20.26 11.18
CA SER A 72 27.41 -18.93 10.69
C SER A 72 27.44 -18.87 9.16
N ILE A 73 26.88 -17.83 8.56
CA ILE A 73 26.85 -17.68 7.09
C ILE A 73 28.25 -17.63 6.45
N GLU A 74 29.26 -17.19 7.17
CA GLU A 74 30.65 -17.21 6.71
C GLU A 74 31.34 -18.56 6.87
N GLY A 75 30.73 -19.47 7.61
CA GLY A 75 31.25 -20.83 7.85
C GLY A 75 32.01 -20.98 9.16
N ASN A 76 31.94 -19.97 10.07
CA ASN A 76 32.49 -20.01 11.42
C ASN A 76 31.56 -20.77 12.39
N PRO A 77 31.99 -21.14 13.59
CA PRO A 77 31.07 -21.60 14.63
C PRO A 77 30.04 -20.54 14.99
N ILE A 78 28.77 -20.92 15.08
CA ILE A 78 27.67 -20.02 15.48
C ILE A 78 27.96 -19.40 16.84
N ARG A 79 28.01 -18.06 16.93
CA ARG A 79 28.30 -17.34 18.17
C ARG A 79 27.37 -16.13 18.31
N LEU A 80 26.48 -16.19 19.31
CA LEU A 80 25.58 -15.07 19.65
C LEU A 80 26.06 -14.45 20.97
N GLY A 81 26.60 -13.24 20.89
CA GLY A 81 27.31 -12.61 21.99
C GLY A 81 28.51 -13.46 22.46
N ASN A 82 28.51 -13.87 23.74
CA ASN A 82 29.58 -14.69 24.32
C ASN A 82 29.26 -16.21 24.33
N THR A 83 28.19 -16.63 23.68
CA THR A 83 27.75 -18.04 23.70
C THR A 83 27.95 -18.67 22.33
N THR A 84 28.60 -19.82 22.27
CA THR A 84 28.79 -20.64 21.06
C THR A 84 27.76 -21.75 21.04
N TYR A 85 27.19 -22.03 19.86
CA TYR A 85 26.19 -23.06 19.64
C TYR A 85 26.72 -24.11 18.67
N GLU A 86 26.52 -25.40 19.02
CA GLU A 86 26.96 -26.52 18.17
C GLU A 86 25.98 -26.79 17.00
N SER A 87 24.75 -26.29 17.08
CA SER A 87 23.73 -26.50 16.07
C SER A 87 22.94 -25.24 15.77
N GLY A 88 22.49 -25.13 14.53
CA GLY A 88 21.68 -24.02 14.04
C GLY A 88 21.80 -23.83 12.54
N VAL A 89 21.23 -22.76 12.04
CA VAL A 89 21.29 -22.37 10.63
C VAL A 89 21.72 -20.90 10.53
N GLY A 90 22.89 -20.68 9.93
CA GLY A 90 23.38 -19.34 9.62
C GLY A 90 22.79 -18.85 8.30
N VAL A 91 22.23 -17.64 8.31
CA VAL A 91 21.58 -16.99 7.19
C VAL A 91 22.03 -15.55 7.01
N HIS A 92 21.74 -14.97 5.85
CA HIS A 92 21.97 -13.58 5.51
C HIS A 92 20.70 -12.93 4.99
N ALA A 93 20.37 -11.74 5.47
CA ALA A 93 19.19 -11.01 5.00
C ALA A 93 19.29 -10.61 3.51
N PRO A 94 18.15 -10.63 2.75
CA PRO A 94 16.89 -11.20 3.14
C PRO A 94 16.92 -12.73 3.14
N SER A 95 16.33 -13.37 4.16
CA SER A 95 16.28 -14.82 4.27
C SER A 95 14.88 -15.28 4.65
N ARG A 96 14.41 -16.37 4.03
CA ARG A 96 13.12 -16.98 4.34
C ARG A 96 13.25 -18.51 4.40
N ILE A 97 12.89 -19.06 5.55
CA ILE A 97 12.83 -20.50 5.78
C ILE A 97 11.37 -20.89 6.00
N VAL A 98 10.84 -21.77 5.17
CA VAL A 98 9.48 -22.28 5.31
C VAL A 98 9.52 -23.77 5.65
N VAL A 99 8.96 -24.12 6.80
CA VAL A 99 8.90 -25.50 7.28
C VAL A 99 7.45 -25.95 7.34
N LYS A 100 7.11 -26.98 6.57
CA LYS A 100 5.84 -27.71 6.64
C LYS A 100 5.86 -28.66 7.81
N LEU A 101 4.91 -28.55 8.73
CA LEU A 101 4.96 -29.22 10.03
C LEU A 101 4.27 -30.59 10.06
N ASN A 102 3.43 -30.91 9.10
CA ASN A 102 2.77 -32.21 8.91
C ASN A 102 1.98 -32.74 10.14
N GLY A 103 1.60 -31.84 11.07
CA GLY A 103 0.69 -32.12 12.19
C GLY A 103 1.30 -32.79 13.43
N ALA A 104 2.53 -33.35 13.35
CA ALA A 104 3.15 -34.11 14.45
C ALA A 104 4.10 -33.30 15.34
N VAL A 105 4.41 -32.06 14.93
CA VAL A 105 5.26 -31.16 15.70
C VAL A 105 4.42 -30.39 16.72
N THR A 106 4.89 -30.30 17.95
CA THR A 106 4.19 -29.59 19.02
C THR A 106 4.81 -28.24 19.36
N THR A 107 6.13 -28.14 19.25
CA THR A 107 6.87 -26.95 19.68
C THR A 107 8.07 -26.72 18.78
N PHE A 108 8.36 -25.44 18.50
CA PHE A 108 9.62 -25.00 17.91
C PHE A 108 10.40 -24.16 18.92
N ARG A 109 11.68 -24.48 19.10
CA ARG A 109 12.61 -23.73 19.95
C ARG A 109 13.82 -23.27 19.18
N ALA A 110 14.28 -22.05 19.45
CA ALA A 110 15.50 -21.50 18.88
C ALA A 110 16.02 -20.32 19.70
N VAL A 111 17.28 -19.96 19.44
CA VAL A 111 17.86 -18.67 19.84
C VAL A 111 18.17 -17.91 18.56
N GLY A 112 17.59 -16.72 18.37
CA GLY A 112 17.85 -15.90 17.20
C GLY A 112 18.75 -14.71 17.53
N GLY A 113 19.67 -14.36 16.63
CA GLY A 113 20.51 -13.18 16.85
C GLY A 113 21.52 -12.93 15.73
N ILE A 114 22.10 -11.73 15.74
CA ILE A 114 23.20 -11.37 14.85
C ILE A 114 24.45 -12.13 15.29
N ASP A 115 25.13 -12.81 14.35
CA ASP A 115 26.35 -13.55 14.66
C ASP A 115 27.50 -12.60 15.01
N ALA A 116 28.28 -12.98 16.03
CA ALA A 116 29.42 -12.21 16.50
C ALA A 116 30.56 -12.11 15.46
N GLU A 117 30.51 -12.81 14.34
CA GLU A 117 31.47 -12.65 13.23
C GLU A 117 31.40 -11.26 12.59
N VAL A 118 30.28 -10.52 12.78
CA VAL A 118 30.08 -9.12 12.32
C VAL A 118 30.86 -8.11 13.21
N GLU A 119 31.59 -8.57 14.19
CA GLU A 119 32.37 -7.73 15.13
C GLU A 119 33.73 -7.26 14.57
N HIS A 120 33.76 -6.54 13.45
CA HIS A 120 34.99 -5.89 12.99
C HIS A 120 35.06 -4.45 13.51
N PRO A 121 35.84 -4.18 14.60
CA PRO A 121 35.83 -2.88 15.30
C PRO A 121 36.29 -1.71 14.42
N ASN A 122 36.93 -1.98 13.31
CA ASN A 122 37.47 -0.97 12.38
C ASN A 122 36.67 -0.81 11.07
N ASN A 123 35.60 -1.55 10.89
CA ASN A 123 34.72 -1.42 9.72
C ASN A 123 33.47 -0.63 10.09
N PRO A 124 33.32 0.63 9.66
CA PRO A 124 32.12 1.42 9.97
C PRO A 124 30.84 0.82 9.39
N ARG A 125 30.93 -0.06 8.36
CA ARG A 125 29.76 -0.75 7.77
C ARG A 125 29.20 -1.83 8.69
N ASP A 126 30.05 -2.54 9.46
CA ASP A 126 29.60 -3.56 10.41
C ASP A 126 28.84 -2.95 11.61
N LYS A 127 29.04 -1.65 11.88
CA LYS A 127 28.26 -0.90 12.89
C LYS A 127 26.85 -0.52 12.44
N ALA A 128 26.60 -0.56 11.15
CA ALA A 128 25.33 -0.15 10.54
C ALA A 128 24.40 -1.34 10.29
N ALA A 129 24.82 -2.60 10.55
CA ALA A 129 23.97 -3.77 10.39
C ALA A 129 22.73 -3.65 11.29
N ILE A 130 21.57 -3.47 10.68
CA ILE A 130 20.26 -3.47 11.31
C ILE A 130 19.40 -4.42 10.51
N LEU A 131 18.85 -5.43 11.16
CA LEU A 131 17.96 -6.38 10.52
C LEU A 131 16.63 -6.48 11.27
N ASP A 132 15.59 -6.82 10.55
CA ASP A 132 14.28 -7.16 11.07
C ASP A 132 14.08 -8.66 11.01
N TYR A 133 13.57 -9.26 12.09
CA TYR A 133 13.19 -10.67 12.11
C TYR A 133 11.69 -10.85 12.34
N ARG A 134 11.13 -11.91 11.76
CA ARG A 134 9.75 -12.32 11.97
C ARG A 134 9.66 -13.83 12.11
N VAL A 135 8.80 -14.28 13.01
CA VAL A 135 8.37 -15.67 13.10
C VAL A 135 6.86 -15.70 12.89
N VAL A 136 6.44 -16.37 11.83
CA VAL A 136 5.06 -16.39 11.38
C VAL A 136 4.55 -17.85 11.38
N LEU A 137 3.34 -18.03 11.87
CA LEU A 137 2.61 -19.30 11.80
C LEU A 137 1.49 -19.17 10.77
N ARG A 138 1.51 -20.02 9.74
CA ARG A 138 0.38 -20.14 8.83
C ARG A 138 -0.50 -21.31 9.26
N GLY A 139 -1.74 -21.01 9.58
CA GLY A 139 -2.74 -22.00 10.00
C GLY A 139 -3.21 -22.92 8.87
N GLN A 140 -4.07 -23.88 9.21
CA GLN A 140 -4.71 -24.76 8.22
C GLN A 140 -5.70 -24.01 7.30
N ASP A 141 -6.11 -22.81 7.70
CA ASP A 141 -6.96 -21.87 6.95
C ASP A 141 -6.17 -20.91 6.05
N ASP A 142 -4.85 -21.15 5.91
CA ASP A 142 -3.89 -20.32 5.18
C ASP A 142 -3.79 -18.86 5.66
N GLN A 143 -4.22 -18.58 6.91
CA GLN A 143 -4.03 -17.26 7.54
C GLN A 143 -2.71 -17.20 8.29
N ASP A 144 -2.01 -16.07 8.13
CA ASP A 144 -0.72 -15.79 8.78
C ASP A 144 -0.91 -15.10 10.12
N GLN A 145 -0.24 -15.62 11.15
CA GLN A 145 -0.13 -15.02 12.47
C GLN A 145 1.34 -14.72 12.79
N VAL A 146 1.71 -13.46 12.90
CA VAL A 146 3.04 -13.08 13.41
C VAL A 146 3.08 -13.32 14.91
N VAL A 147 3.87 -14.28 15.35
CA VAL A 147 3.99 -14.65 16.79
C VAL A 147 5.19 -14.02 17.46
N LYS A 148 6.19 -13.60 16.69
CA LYS A 148 7.34 -12.86 17.16
C LYS A 148 7.90 -12.00 16.04
N SER A 149 8.30 -10.77 16.35
CA SER A 149 9.01 -9.87 15.43
C SER A 149 9.79 -8.83 16.19
N GLY A 150 10.75 -8.20 15.55
CA GLY A 150 11.52 -7.09 16.10
C GLY A 150 12.65 -6.71 15.18
N SER A 151 13.29 -5.57 15.50
CA SER A 151 14.53 -5.12 14.87
C SER A 151 15.70 -5.42 15.78
N MET A 152 16.82 -5.79 15.21
CA MET A 152 18.07 -6.06 15.92
C MET A 152 19.23 -5.33 15.26
N ASN A 153 20.14 -4.88 16.07
CA ASN A 153 21.48 -4.44 15.67
C ASN A 153 22.53 -5.29 16.37
N ARG A 154 23.79 -5.04 16.07
CA ARG A 154 24.93 -5.76 16.65
C ARG A 154 24.94 -5.79 18.18
N ASP A 155 24.44 -4.75 18.84
CA ASP A 155 24.45 -4.61 20.29
C ASP A 155 23.19 -5.22 20.95
N SER A 156 22.28 -5.75 20.14
CA SER A 156 21.04 -6.37 20.62
C SER A 156 21.29 -7.73 21.25
N SER A 157 20.60 -8.02 22.35
CA SER A 157 20.66 -9.34 22.98
C SER A 157 19.94 -10.38 22.12
N PRO A 158 20.45 -11.63 22.05
CA PRO A 158 19.77 -12.73 21.35
C PRO A 158 18.36 -12.97 21.89
N ILE A 159 17.44 -13.31 21.02
CA ILE A 159 16.06 -13.62 21.36
C ILE A 159 15.90 -15.11 21.64
N GLN A 160 15.07 -15.43 22.64
CA GLN A 160 14.68 -16.83 22.93
C GLN A 160 13.31 -17.09 22.33
N LEU A 161 13.17 -18.22 21.63
CA LEU A 161 11.93 -18.68 21.03
C LEU A 161 11.51 -20.02 21.67
N ASP A 162 10.26 -20.07 22.14
CA ASP A 162 9.56 -21.27 22.59
C ASP A 162 8.11 -21.16 22.10
N ILE A 163 7.84 -21.74 20.93
CA ILE A 163 6.62 -21.46 20.17
C ILE A 163 5.79 -22.72 20.04
N ASP A 164 4.54 -22.69 20.48
CA ASP A 164 3.55 -23.71 20.22
C ASP A 164 3.16 -23.71 18.73
N VAL A 165 3.41 -24.82 18.06
CA VAL A 165 3.13 -24.96 16.62
C VAL A 165 2.09 -26.06 16.33
N ARG A 166 1.30 -26.47 17.33
CA ARG A 166 0.21 -27.41 17.14
C ARG A 166 -0.85 -26.86 16.21
N ASN A 167 -1.33 -27.68 15.29
CA ASN A 167 -2.31 -27.30 14.26
C ASN A 167 -1.83 -26.23 13.27
N VAL A 168 -0.53 -25.96 13.22
CA VAL A 168 0.10 -25.06 12.25
C VAL A 168 0.46 -25.84 11.01
N LYS A 169 0.20 -25.25 9.83
CA LYS A 169 0.55 -25.82 8.51
C LYS A 169 2.01 -25.54 8.17
N TYR A 170 2.40 -24.26 8.29
CA TYR A 170 3.77 -23.81 8.04
C TYR A 170 4.30 -22.93 9.17
N LEU A 171 5.55 -23.19 9.60
CA LEU A 171 6.38 -22.25 10.33
C LEU A 171 7.23 -21.48 9.32
N ILE A 172 7.22 -20.15 9.40
CA ILE A 172 7.96 -19.25 8.51
C ILE A 172 8.91 -18.43 9.38
N LEU A 173 10.21 -18.53 9.10
CA LEU A 173 11.26 -17.77 9.75
C LEU A 173 11.81 -16.78 8.72
N GLU A 174 11.71 -15.50 9.00
CA GLU A 174 12.14 -14.42 8.10
C GLU A 174 13.18 -13.53 8.79
N VAL A 175 14.19 -13.15 8.03
CA VAL A 175 15.17 -12.13 8.39
C VAL A 175 15.30 -11.19 7.21
N ASN A 176 15.03 -9.90 7.41
CA ASN A 176 15.05 -8.89 6.38
C ASN A 176 16.02 -7.77 6.75
N ASN A 177 16.40 -6.96 5.78
CA ASN A 177 17.19 -5.76 6.03
C ASN A 177 16.33 -4.75 6.83
N GLY A 178 16.74 -4.40 8.04
CA GLY A 178 16.03 -3.51 8.96
C GLY A 178 16.18 -2.02 8.65
N GLY A 179 16.96 -1.66 7.65
CA GLY A 179 17.27 -0.27 7.28
C GLY A 179 18.76 0.02 7.41
N GLY A 180 19.20 1.16 6.91
CA GLY A 180 20.60 1.55 6.84
C GLY A 180 21.10 1.60 5.39
N ASP A 181 22.40 1.37 5.19
CA ASP A 181 23.10 1.51 3.90
C ASP A 181 23.17 0.22 3.05
N GLY A 182 22.19 -0.66 3.18
CA GLY A 182 22.10 -1.94 2.48
C GLY A 182 22.08 -3.14 3.43
N ASN A 183 22.34 -4.34 2.89
CA ASN A 183 22.36 -5.59 3.65
C ASN A 183 23.76 -6.05 4.07
N TRP A 184 24.72 -5.15 4.11
CA TRP A 184 26.09 -5.49 4.50
C TRP A 184 26.19 -5.87 5.98
N GLY A 185 26.68 -7.09 6.26
CA GLY A 185 26.83 -7.57 7.63
C GLY A 185 25.53 -8.05 8.28
N ASP A 186 24.43 -8.18 7.53
CA ASP A 186 23.16 -8.69 8.03
C ASP A 186 23.18 -10.22 8.19
N HIS A 187 24.16 -10.70 8.98
CA HIS A 187 24.37 -12.11 9.31
C HIS A 187 23.54 -12.48 10.52
N PHE A 188 22.67 -13.45 10.38
CA PHE A 188 21.80 -13.89 11.46
C PHE A 188 21.84 -15.39 11.62
N ASP A 189 21.77 -15.87 12.87
CA ASP A 189 21.67 -17.29 13.15
C ASP A 189 20.37 -17.65 13.85
N TRP A 190 19.76 -18.73 13.38
CA TRP A 190 18.80 -19.51 14.13
C TRP A 190 19.54 -20.58 14.90
N ALA A 191 20.18 -20.19 16.03
CA ALA A 191 21.01 -21.05 16.84
C ALA A 191 20.18 -22.00 17.71
N ASN A 192 20.69 -23.22 17.95
CA ASN A 192 20.04 -24.24 18.76
C ASN A 192 18.55 -24.43 18.38
N ALA A 193 18.25 -24.34 17.08
CA ALA A 193 16.92 -24.40 16.53
C ALA A 193 16.47 -25.86 16.32
N TYR A 194 15.36 -26.25 16.96
CA TYR A 194 14.83 -27.60 16.84
C TYR A 194 13.33 -27.67 17.03
N PHE A 195 12.75 -28.75 16.50
CA PHE A 195 11.34 -29.13 16.62
C PHE A 195 11.19 -30.23 17.66
N ILE A 196 10.16 -30.13 18.50
CA ILE A 196 9.72 -31.24 19.36
C ILE A 196 8.67 -32.05 18.61
N TYR A 197 9.03 -33.24 18.21
CA TYR A 197 8.23 -34.15 17.43
C TYR A 197 7.76 -35.32 18.29
N ARG A 198 6.47 -35.61 18.32
CA ARG A 198 5.88 -36.54 19.25
C ARG A 198 5.50 -37.90 18.65
N GLU A 199 5.17 -37.95 17.39
CA GLU A 199 4.63 -39.16 16.76
C GLU A 199 5.60 -39.79 15.76
N GLN A 200 6.29 -40.82 16.19
CA GLN A 200 7.32 -41.53 15.39
C GLN A 200 6.82 -42.16 14.08
N ASN A 201 5.50 -42.31 13.90
CA ASN A 201 4.90 -42.90 12.70
C ASN A 201 4.27 -41.87 11.75
N SER A 202 4.35 -40.59 12.03
CA SER A 202 3.80 -39.52 11.18
C SER A 202 4.88 -38.90 10.30
N THR A 203 4.45 -38.13 9.32
CA THR A 203 5.35 -37.43 8.41
C THR A 203 6.16 -36.37 9.19
N ARG A 204 7.49 -36.38 9.04
CA ARG A 204 8.39 -35.44 9.67
C ARG A 204 8.22 -34.01 9.12
N PRO A 205 8.60 -32.98 9.87
CA PRO A 205 8.68 -31.67 9.33
C PRO A 205 9.68 -31.60 8.16
N GLU A 206 9.36 -30.82 7.15
CA GLU A 206 10.19 -30.67 5.95
C GLU A 206 10.27 -29.20 5.54
N THR A 207 11.43 -28.78 5.06
CA THR A 207 11.56 -27.48 4.38
C THR A 207 10.93 -27.55 3.00
N VAL A 208 10.23 -26.50 2.63
CA VAL A 208 9.61 -26.34 1.31
C VAL A 208 10.02 -25.00 0.70
N SER A 209 9.93 -24.91 -0.64
CA SER A 209 10.15 -23.62 -1.30
C SER A 209 9.17 -22.57 -0.76
N PRO A 210 9.61 -21.33 -0.48
CA PRO A 210 8.70 -20.23 -0.15
C PRO A 210 7.58 -19.97 -1.17
N ASP A 211 7.71 -20.47 -2.40
CA ASP A 211 6.66 -20.40 -3.41
C ASP A 211 5.32 -21.02 -2.97
N VAL A 212 5.34 -21.97 -2.03
CA VAL A 212 4.11 -22.55 -1.46
C VAL A 212 3.26 -21.53 -0.68
N LEU A 213 3.85 -20.40 -0.31
CA LEU A 213 3.17 -19.31 0.37
C LEU A 213 2.43 -18.38 -0.59
N LYS A 214 2.80 -18.39 -1.87
CA LYS A 214 2.17 -17.58 -2.91
C LYS A 214 0.74 -18.06 -3.15
N SER A 215 -0.14 -17.09 -3.37
CA SER A 215 -1.50 -17.43 -3.79
C SER A 215 -1.48 -18.17 -5.14
N PRO A 216 -2.25 -19.25 -5.29
CA PRO A 216 -2.45 -19.86 -6.60
C PRO A 216 -3.39 -19.06 -7.49
N PHE A 217 -3.78 -17.86 -7.06
CA PHE A 217 -4.65 -16.92 -7.77
C PHE A 217 -3.96 -15.58 -7.94
N SER A 218 -4.04 -15.02 -9.13
CA SER A 218 -3.59 -13.66 -9.49
C SER A 218 -4.77 -12.69 -9.43
N CYS A 219 -5.42 -12.59 -8.27
CA CYS A 219 -6.54 -11.69 -8.02
C CYS A 219 -6.72 -11.46 -6.50
N ALA A 220 -7.43 -10.38 -6.16
CA ALA A 220 -7.80 -10.16 -4.76
C ALA A 220 -8.67 -11.29 -4.23
N MET A 221 -8.38 -11.80 -3.06
CA MET A 221 -9.23 -12.77 -2.34
C MET A 221 -10.03 -12.10 -1.23
N ASP A 222 -9.73 -10.84 -0.93
CA ASP A 222 -10.47 -9.99 0.01
C ASP A 222 -11.13 -8.85 -0.76
N ILE A 223 -12.46 -8.84 -0.79
CA ILE A 223 -13.25 -7.81 -1.47
C ILE A 223 -14.21 -7.12 -0.50
N PHE A 224 -14.64 -5.93 -0.87
CA PHE A 224 -15.49 -5.07 -0.04
C PHE A 224 -16.76 -4.66 -0.79
N SER A 225 -17.82 -4.39 -0.06
CA SER A 225 -19.06 -3.85 -0.62
C SER A 225 -19.87 -3.08 0.42
N LEU A 226 -20.70 -2.16 -0.05
CA LEU A 226 -21.80 -1.61 0.73
C LEU A 226 -22.98 -2.59 0.75
N PRO A 227 -23.85 -2.58 1.78
CA PRO A 227 -24.99 -3.48 1.88
C PRO A 227 -25.92 -3.43 0.66
N GLY A 228 -26.21 -4.59 0.08
CA GLY A 228 -27.13 -4.75 -1.05
C GLY A 228 -26.65 -4.21 -2.40
N LYS A 229 -25.42 -3.69 -2.50
CA LYS A 229 -24.86 -3.22 -3.77
C LYS A 229 -24.44 -4.39 -4.66
N ARG A 230 -24.33 -4.10 -5.98
CA ARG A 230 -23.80 -5.05 -6.95
C ARG A 230 -22.36 -5.39 -6.61
N VAL A 231 -22.03 -6.67 -6.69
CA VAL A 231 -20.68 -7.22 -6.54
C VAL A 231 -20.28 -7.89 -7.83
N VAL A 232 -19.04 -7.69 -8.23
CA VAL A 232 -18.38 -8.41 -9.31
C VAL A 232 -16.98 -8.73 -8.81
N HIS A 233 -16.67 -10.01 -8.62
CA HIS A 233 -15.36 -10.46 -8.19
C HIS A 233 -14.78 -11.44 -9.21
N LYS A 234 -13.72 -11.05 -9.89
CA LYS A 234 -13.02 -11.88 -10.86
C LYS A 234 -12.08 -12.85 -10.16
N ILE A 235 -12.18 -14.12 -10.54
CA ILE A 235 -11.27 -15.17 -10.07
C ILE A 235 -10.31 -15.51 -11.22
N VAL A 236 -9.03 -15.27 -10.99
CA VAL A 236 -7.97 -15.50 -11.96
C VAL A 236 -6.96 -16.48 -11.35
N PRO A 237 -6.92 -17.74 -11.79
CA PRO A 237 -5.87 -18.67 -11.36
C PRO A 237 -4.54 -18.27 -11.99
N THR A 238 -3.44 -18.50 -11.27
CA THR A 238 -2.08 -18.24 -11.78
C THR A 238 -1.77 -19.05 -13.04
N ASP A 239 -2.26 -20.29 -13.09
CA ASP A 239 -2.27 -21.09 -14.33
C ASP A 239 -3.65 -20.95 -15.01
N PRO A 240 -3.74 -20.25 -16.17
CA PRO A 240 -5.01 -20.01 -16.84
C PRO A 240 -5.68 -21.28 -17.40
N THR A 241 -4.97 -22.40 -17.50
CA THR A 241 -5.49 -23.67 -18.01
C THR A 241 -6.28 -24.44 -16.97
N ILE A 242 -6.07 -24.18 -15.68
CA ILE A 242 -6.76 -24.84 -14.58
C ILE A 242 -8.22 -24.38 -14.48
N GLN A 243 -9.11 -25.34 -14.21
CA GLN A 243 -10.51 -25.04 -13.98
C GLN A 243 -10.72 -24.46 -12.57
N VAL A 244 -11.66 -23.54 -12.47
CA VAL A 244 -12.05 -22.90 -11.20
C VAL A 244 -13.49 -23.27 -10.91
N SER A 245 -13.77 -23.63 -9.66
CA SER A 245 -15.13 -23.73 -9.12
C SER A 245 -15.24 -22.93 -7.83
N VAL A 246 -16.45 -22.45 -7.52
CA VAL A 246 -16.71 -21.67 -6.33
C VAL A 246 -17.93 -22.23 -5.61
N THR A 247 -17.80 -22.43 -4.29
CA THR A 247 -18.86 -22.97 -3.42
C THR A 247 -19.07 -22.11 -2.19
N ASN A 248 -20.11 -22.40 -1.42
CA ASN A 248 -20.45 -21.71 -0.18
C ASN A 248 -20.69 -20.20 -0.35
N LEU A 249 -21.18 -19.79 -1.52
CA LEU A 249 -21.44 -18.38 -1.82
C LEU A 249 -22.49 -17.76 -0.89
N PRO A 250 -22.26 -16.54 -0.39
CA PRO A 250 -23.28 -15.78 0.33
C PRO A 250 -24.56 -15.61 -0.48
N LYS A 251 -25.71 -15.60 0.24
CA LYS A 251 -27.01 -15.39 -0.43
C LYS A 251 -27.03 -14.10 -1.25
N GLY A 252 -27.41 -14.21 -2.51
CA GLY A 252 -27.47 -13.08 -3.46
C GLY A 252 -26.31 -13.06 -4.45
N LEU A 253 -25.28 -13.91 -4.24
CA LEU A 253 -24.17 -14.09 -5.17
C LEU A 253 -24.26 -15.43 -5.89
N VAL A 254 -23.79 -15.46 -7.13
CA VAL A 254 -23.73 -16.64 -8.00
C VAL A 254 -22.35 -16.73 -8.67
N TRP A 255 -21.94 -17.95 -9.03
CA TRP A 255 -20.73 -18.20 -9.81
C TRP A 255 -21.06 -18.24 -11.29
N ASN A 256 -20.47 -17.37 -12.06
CA ASN A 256 -20.53 -17.35 -13.52
C ASN A 256 -19.23 -17.98 -14.08
N ALA A 257 -19.27 -19.28 -14.34
CA ALA A 257 -18.08 -20.04 -14.78
C ALA A 257 -17.55 -19.54 -16.14
N LYS A 258 -18.42 -19.09 -17.05
CA LYS A 258 -18.00 -18.59 -18.37
C LYS A 258 -17.16 -17.33 -18.26
N ARG A 259 -17.51 -16.44 -17.36
CA ARG A 259 -16.78 -15.18 -17.11
C ARG A 259 -15.74 -15.28 -16.00
N ARG A 260 -15.71 -16.40 -15.26
CA ARG A 260 -14.95 -16.57 -14.01
C ARG A 260 -15.22 -15.45 -13.01
N LEU A 261 -16.51 -15.14 -12.79
CA LEU A 261 -16.95 -14.10 -11.87
C LEU A 261 -17.85 -14.68 -10.78
N VAL A 262 -17.63 -14.22 -9.54
CA VAL A 262 -18.67 -14.21 -8.51
C VAL A 262 -19.41 -12.88 -8.65
N GLU A 263 -20.70 -12.94 -8.97
CA GLU A 263 -21.50 -11.74 -9.25
C GLU A 263 -22.89 -11.79 -8.61
N GLY A 264 -23.50 -10.63 -8.41
CA GLY A 264 -24.84 -10.52 -7.83
C GLY A 264 -24.96 -9.34 -6.90
N SER A 265 -25.76 -9.46 -5.84
CA SER A 265 -25.93 -8.43 -4.82
C SER A 265 -25.33 -8.87 -3.49
N ALA A 266 -24.55 -7.98 -2.86
CA ALA A 266 -24.01 -8.19 -1.53
C ALA A 266 -25.14 -8.42 -0.51
N PRO A 267 -24.91 -9.18 0.57
CA PRO A 267 -25.83 -9.26 1.69
C PRO A 267 -26.23 -7.87 2.21
N LYS A 268 -27.48 -7.74 2.68
CA LYS A 268 -27.98 -6.47 3.26
C LYS A 268 -27.46 -6.21 4.69
N ALA A 269 -27.06 -7.26 5.39
CA ALA A 269 -26.46 -7.14 6.72
C ALA A 269 -24.97 -6.86 6.62
N GLU A 270 -24.45 -6.01 7.50
CA GLU A 270 -23.00 -5.84 7.68
C GLU A 270 -22.40 -7.13 8.24
N GLY A 271 -21.17 -7.43 7.85
CA GLY A 271 -20.46 -8.62 8.31
C GLY A 271 -19.35 -9.05 7.37
N ILE A 272 -18.65 -10.08 7.77
CA ILE A 272 -17.61 -10.75 6.99
C ILE A 272 -18.20 -12.08 6.51
N TYR A 273 -18.19 -12.28 5.22
CA TYR A 273 -18.73 -13.46 4.54
C TYR A 273 -17.62 -14.17 3.81
N HIS A 274 -17.62 -15.50 3.89
CA HIS A 274 -16.60 -16.33 3.24
C HIS A 274 -17.22 -17.25 2.21
N TYR A 275 -16.45 -17.59 1.19
CA TYR A 275 -16.77 -18.63 0.21
C TYR A 275 -15.48 -19.29 -0.27
N ASP A 276 -15.58 -20.50 -0.77
CA ASP A 276 -14.44 -21.31 -1.15
C ASP A 276 -14.21 -21.25 -2.66
N VAL A 277 -12.99 -20.93 -3.05
CA VAL A 277 -12.51 -20.94 -4.43
C VAL A 277 -11.57 -22.11 -4.61
N MET A 278 -11.88 -23.01 -5.53
CA MET A 278 -11.17 -24.26 -5.73
C MET A 278 -10.56 -24.34 -7.12
N LEU A 279 -9.31 -24.74 -7.19
CA LEU A 279 -8.65 -25.15 -8.42
C LEU A 279 -8.88 -26.65 -8.65
N GLN A 280 -9.22 -27.01 -9.88
CA GLN A 280 -9.51 -28.38 -10.26
C GLN A 280 -8.57 -28.82 -11.39
N ASP A 281 -7.81 -29.88 -11.12
CA ASP A 281 -7.04 -30.61 -12.12
C ASP A 281 -7.83 -31.88 -12.48
N GLY A 282 -8.52 -31.85 -13.62
CA GLY A 282 -9.46 -32.84 -14.00
C GLY A 282 -10.61 -33.01 -13.00
N LYS A 283 -10.71 -34.14 -12.30
CA LYS A 283 -11.74 -34.39 -11.29
C LYS A 283 -11.27 -34.14 -9.85
N SER A 284 -10.00 -33.83 -9.66
CA SER A 284 -9.39 -33.67 -8.34
C SER A 284 -9.28 -32.17 -7.99
N VAL A 285 -9.59 -31.81 -6.74
CA VAL A 285 -9.30 -30.48 -6.20
C VAL A 285 -7.82 -30.42 -5.87
N SER A 286 -7.08 -29.53 -6.55
CA SER A 286 -5.64 -29.35 -6.35
C SER A 286 -5.31 -28.31 -5.29
N ALA A 287 -6.15 -27.28 -5.15
CA ALA A 287 -6.04 -26.27 -4.10
C ALA A 287 -7.40 -25.67 -3.77
N THR A 288 -7.57 -25.22 -2.54
CA THR A 288 -8.75 -24.45 -2.09
C THR A 288 -8.26 -23.23 -1.34
N GLN A 289 -8.78 -22.06 -1.71
CA GLN A 289 -8.53 -20.80 -0.99
C GLN A 289 -9.85 -20.16 -0.60
N LYS A 290 -9.91 -19.64 0.61
CA LYS A 290 -11.09 -18.91 1.11
C LYS A 290 -11.05 -17.47 0.63
N ALA A 291 -12.10 -17.06 -0.04
CA ALA A 291 -12.31 -15.65 -0.37
C ALA A 291 -13.20 -14.99 0.69
N THR A 292 -12.97 -13.71 0.94
CA THR A 292 -13.66 -12.91 1.94
C THR A 292 -14.39 -11.74 1.29
N LEU A 293 -15.69 -11.60 1.58
CA LEU A 293 -16.48 -10.42 1.26
C LEU A 293 -16.81 -9.68 2.56
N THR A 294 -16.23 -8.49 2.73
CA THR A 294 -16.54 -7.60 3.85
C THR A 294 -17.63 -6.61 3.45
N VAL A 295 -18.79 -6.67 4.11
CA VAL A 295 -19.93 -5.79 3.89
C VAL A 295 -20.02 -4.78 5.03
N GLN A 296 -19.90 -3.48 4.72
CA GLN A 296 -19.90 -2.40 5.71
C GLN A 296 -20.68 -1.19 5.18
N LYS A 297 -21.45 -0.50 6.06
CA LYS A 297 -22.16 0.74 5.71
C LYS A 297 -21.24 1.91 5.39
N LYS A 298 -20.04 1.91 5.97
CA LYS A 298 -19.00 2.91 5.74
C LYS A 298 -17.70 2.20 5.37
N LEU A 299 -17.19 2.47 4.18
CA LEU A 299 -15.88 2.03 3.72
C LEU A 299 -14.87 3.15 3.92
N THR A 300 -13.59 2.81 4.08
CA THR A 300 -12.51 3.79 4.19
C THR A 300 -12.44 4.63 2.92
N LEU A 301 -12.55 3.99 1.75
CA LEU A 301 -12.60 4.65 0.44
C LEU A 301 -13.59 3.91 -0.46
N ALA A 302 -14.78 4.47 -0.64
CA ALA A 302 -15.82 3.86 -1.48
C ALA A 302 -15.61 4.13 -2.99
N LYS A 303 -14.90 5.19 -3.33
CA LYS A 303 -14.63 5.65 -4.71
C LYS A 303 -13.20 6.19 -4.77
N PRO A 304 -12.52 6.14 -5.93
CA PRO A 304 -11.17 6.70 -6.03
C PRO A 304 -11.16 8.20 -5.73
N MET A 305 -10.05 8.69 -5.20
CA MET A 305 -9.88 10.09 -4.85
C MET A 305 -9.85 10.98 -6.10
N MET A 306 -10.43 12.16 -5.99
CA MET A 306 -10.27 13.22 -6.98
C MET A 306 -9.73 14.47 -6.29
N GLY A 307 -8.67 15.08 -6.83
CA GLY A 307 -8.04 16.22 -6.16
C GLY A 307 -6.89 16.84 -6.93
N TRP A 308 -6.14 17.65 -6.22
CA TRP A 308 -4.90 18.26 -6.68
C TRP A 308 -3.76 17.93 -5.72
N ILE A 309 -2.56 17.70 -6.28
CA ILE A 309 -1.35 17.39 -5.52
C ILE A 309 -0.19 18.25 -6.00
N SER A 310 0.66 18.72 -5.09
CA SER A 310 1.57 19.83 -5.33
C SER A 310 2.86 19.49 -6.09
N TRP A 311 3.33 18.21 -6.13
CA TRP A 311 4.72 17.93 -6.46
C TRP A 311 5.18 18.45 -7.82
N ASN A 312 4.53 18.05 -8.92
CA ASN A 312 5.03 18.29 -10.28
C ASN A 312 5.23 19.78 -10.66
N VAL A 313 4.58 20.70 -9.97
CA VAL A 313 4.63 22.14 -10.35
C VAL A 313 5.07 23.06 -9.21
N VAL A 314 5.07 22.58 -7.97
CA VAL A 314 5.39 23.38 -6.78
C VAL A 314 6.65 22.87 -6.10
N GLU A 315 6.84 21.54 -6.00
CA GLU A 315 7.94 20.92 -5.26
C GLU A 315 8.13 21.56 -3.87
N GLY A 316 9.38 21.87 -3.51
CA GLY A 316 9.71 22.52 -2.24
C GLY A 316 9.24 23.96 -2.05
N GLU A 317 8.56 24.57 -3.02
CA GLU A 317 7.97 25.91 -2.87
C GLU A 317 6.57 25.91 -2.25
N ILE A 318 6.10 24.73 -1.79
CA ILE A 318 4.81 24.61 -1.11
C ILE A 318 4.75 25.52 0.12
N SER A 319 3.63 26.22 0.30
CA SER A 319 3.44 27.17 1.38
C SER A 319 1.95 27.42 1.67
N THR A 320 1.66 28.07 2.79
CA THR A 320 0.30 28.55 3.10
C THR A 320 -0.32 29.37 1.96
N ASP A 321 0.47 30.23 1.32
CA ASP A 321 -0.02 31.07 0.21
C ASP A 321 -0.41 30.21 -1.01
N VAL A 322 0.41 29.23 -1.37
CA VAL A 322 0.09 28.26 -2.44
C VAL A 322 -1.19 27.49 -2.11
N VAL A 323 -1.31 26.95 -0.88
CA VAL A 323 -2.51 26.23 -0.44
C VAL A 323 -3.75 27.10 -0.57
N LYS A 324 -3.70 28.35 -0.13
CA LYS A 324 -4.84 29.29 -0.24
C LYS A 324 -5.24 29.55 -1.68
N ARG A 325 -4.27 29.90 -2.54
CA ARG A 325 -4.52 30.18 -3.96
C ARG A 325 -5.09 28.97 -4.69
N VAL A 326 -4.54 27.78 -4.44
CA VAL A 326 -5.03 26.54 -5.06
C VAL A 326 -6.42 26.19 -4.54
N SER A 327 -6.69 26.33 -3.23
CA SER A 327 -8.03 26.11 -2.67
C SER A 327 -9.08 27.00 -3.31
N ASP A 328 -8.77 28.28 -3.47
CA ASP A 328 -9.66 29.25 -4.13
C ASP A 328 -9.86 28.91 -5.61
N ALA A 329 -8.80 28.49 -6.30
CA ALA A 329 -8.86 28.11 -7.70
C ALA A 329 -9.66 26.83 -7.94
N MET A 330 -9.54 25.81 -7.09
CA MET A 330 -10.34 24.59 -7.17
C MET A 330 -11.84 24.89 -7.13
N VAL A 331 -12.25 25.87 -6.32
CA VAL A 331 -13.64 26.31 -6.24
C VAL A 331 -14.01 27.20 -7.43
N SER A 332 -13.27 28.27 -7.67
CA SER A 332 -13.63 29.29 -8.65
C SER A 332 -13.53 28.81 -10.10
N GLN A 333 -12.63 27.87 -10.40
CA GLN A 333 -12.48 27.29 -11.72
C GLN A 333 -13.40 26.06 -11.94
N GLY A 334 -14.21 25.65 -10.94
CA GLY A 334 -15.26 24.66 -11.07
C GLY A 334 -14.80 23.21 -10.85
N LEU A 335 -13.53 22.95 -10.47
CA LEU A 335 -13.02 21.60 -10.21
C LEU A 335 -13.73 20.94 -9.03
N LYS A 336 -13.93 21.71 -7.92
CA LYS A 336 -14.68 21.19 -6.77
C LYS A 336 -16.10 20.75 -7.14
N ALA A 337 -16.80 21.53 -7.99
CA ALA A 337 -18.12 21.19 -8.47
C ALA A 337 -18.12 19.90 -9.33
N ALA A 338 -17.01 19.58 -9.98
CA ALA A 338 -16.83 18.34 -10.76
C ALA A 338 -16.41 17.15 -9.89
N GLY A 339 -16.18 17.32 -8.57
CA GLY A 339 -15.87 16.25 -7.63
C GLY A 339 -14.43 16.23 -7.09
N TYR A 340 -13.56 17.14 -7.53
CA TYR A 340 -12.19 17.25 -7.02
C TYR A 340 -12.22 17.90 -5.63
N ASP A 341 -12.19 17.08 -4.58
CA ASP A 341 -12.35 17.57 -3.20
C ASP A 341 -11.11 17.39 -2.32
N TYR A 342 -10.02 16.77 -2.82
CA TYR A 342 -8.76 16.67 -2.10
C TYR A 342 -7.75 17.73 -2.56
N LEU A 343 -7.09 18.38 -1.60
CA LEU A 343 -5.88 19.18 -1.81
C LEU A 343 -4.75 18.53 -1.02
N ILE A 344 -3.71 18.04 -1.70
CA ILE A 344 -2.62 17.30 -1.10
C ILE A 344 -1.33 18.08 -1.26
N ILE A 345 -0.66 18.38 -0.14
CA ILE A 345 0.71 18.90 -0.16
C ILE A 345 1.68 17.72 -0.13
N ASP A 346 2.68 17.78 -1.01
CA ASP A 346 3.72 16.77 -1.15
C ASP A 346 4.95 17.10 -0.30
N ASP A 347 6.11 16.49 -0.55
CA ASP A 347 7.34 16.59 0.22
C ASP A 347 7.84 18.04 0.44
N LEU A 348 8.79 18.21 1.34
CA LEU A 348 9.46 19.48 1.67
C LEU A 348 8.58 20.57 2.32
N TRP A 349 7.46 20.19 2.95
CA TRP A 349 6.70 21.09 3.81
C TRP A 349 7.34 21.26 5.20
N HIS A 350 8.25 20.37 5.57
CA HIS A 350 8.87 20.22 6.88
C HIS A 350 9.87 21.34 7.20
N ALA A 351 10.00 21.67 8.47
CA ALA A 351 11.18 22.35 9.02
C ALA A 351 12.43 21.44 8.93
N LYS A 352 13.60 21.98 9.18
CA LYS A 352 14.85 21.22 9.15
C LYS A 352 14.93 20.12 10.23
N THR A 353 14.23 20.30 11.33
CA THR A 353 14.21 19.38 12.46
C THR A 353 12.80 19.28 13.04
N ARG A 354 12.52 18.17 13.71
CA ARG A 354 11.32 18.01 14.51
C ARG A 354 11.31 18.95 15.72
N HIS A 355 10.16 19.17 16.33
CA HIS A 355 10.07 19.78 17.67
C HIS A 355 10.88 18.98 18.69
N ALA A 356 11.28 19.65 19.81
CA ALA A 356 12.06 19.01 20.88
C ALA A 356 11.36 17.80 21.52
N ASP A 357 10.03 17.72 21.45
CA ASP A 357 9.21 16.60 21.91
C ASP A 357 9.02 15.49 20.85
N GLY A 358 9.68 15.63 19.70
CA GLY A 358 9.66 14.65 18.60
C GLY A 358 8.53 14.83 17.60
N ARG A 359 7.55 15.73 17.83
CA ARG A 359 6.46 15.99 16.88
C ARG A 359 6.99 16.56 15.55
N PRO A 360 6.34 16.25 14.43
CA PRO A 360 6.68 16.86 13.16
C PRO A 360 6.41 18.39 13.21
N GLN A 361 7.25 19.14 12.52
CA GLN A 361 7.19 20.60 12.49
C GLN A 361 7.13 21.06 11.05
N GLU A 362 6.17 21.93 10.74
CA GLU A 362 6.13 22.67 9.48
C GLU A 362 7.23 23.71 9.42
N ASP A 363 7.72 24.00 8.20
CA ASP A 363 8.65 25.11 7.98
C ASP A 363 7.95 26.47 8.28
N PRO A 364 8.38 27.21 9.32
CA PRO A 364 7.69 28.45 9.71
C PRO A 364 7.80 29.56 8.66
N ALA A 365 8.78 29.51 7.76
CA ALA A 365 8.87 30.46 6.65
C ALA A 365 7.83 30.16 5.56
N LYS A 366 7.53 28.88 5.33
CA LYS A 366 6.51 28.44 4.37
C LYS A 366 5.10 28.51 4.95
N PHE A 367 4.95 28.18 6.24
CA PHE A 367 3.67 28.10 6.94
C PHE A 367 3.62 29.08 8.14
N PRO A 368 3.67 30.41 7.90
CA PRO A 368 3.79 31.40 8.98
C PRO A 368 2.55 31.49 9.88
N ILE A 369 1.40 30.95 9.45
CA ILE A 369 0.18 30.87 10.29
C ILE A 369 0.01 29.49 10.95
N GLY A 370 0.97 28.58 10.77
CA GLY A 370 0.94 27.22 11.22
C GLY A 370 0.18 26.26 10.28
N MET A 371 0.48 24.95 10.38
CA MET A 371 -0.15 23.93 9.55
C MET A 371 -1.65 23.83 9.82
N LYS A 372 -2.07 23.83 11.09
CA LYS A 372 -3.50 23.76 11.43
C LYS A 372 -4.34 24.86 10.77
N ALA A 373 -3.92 26.10 10.84
CA ALA A 373 -4.66 27.21 10.23
C ALA A 373 -4.65 27.12 8.69
N THR A 374 -3.62 26.55 8.10
CA THR A 374 -3.54 26.26 6.67
C THR A 374 -4.55 25.18 6.27
N VAL A 375 -4.66 24.10 7.04
CA VAL A 375 -5.66 23.03 6.88
C VAL A 375 -7.08 23.59 7.03
N ASP A 376 -7.33 24.37 8.08
CA ASP A 376 -8.63 24.99 8.33
C ASP A 376 -9.07 25.89 7.16
N TYR A 377 -8.13 26.57 6.48
CA TYR A 377 -8.45 27.33 5.27
C TYR A 377 -8.96 26.44 4.13
N ALA A 378 -8.28 25.34 3.83
CA ALA A 378 -8.74 24.38 2.82
C ALA A 378 -10.12 23.81 3.18
N HIS A 379 -10.34 23.46 4.45
CA HIS A 379 -11.64 23.03 4.96
C HIS A 379 -12.73 24.08 4.80
N SER A 380 -12.40 25.37 4.98
CA SER A 380 -13.35 26.48 4.79
C SER A 380 -13.87 26.57 3.34
N LYS A 381 -13.12 26.03 2.37
CA LYS A 381 -13.53 25.90 0.96
C LYS A 381 -14.26 24.59 0.69
N GLY A 382 -14.49 23.77 1.72
CA GLY A 382 -15.11 22.45 1.63
C GLY A 382 -14.19 21.41 1.00
N LEU A 383 -12.88 21.62 0.99
CA LEU A 383 -11.89 20.66 0.52
C LEU A 383 -11.42 19.78 1.68
N LYS A 384 -10.94 18.59 1.38
CA LYS A 384 -10.17 17.72 2.28
C LYS A 384 -8.69 18.02 2.10
N PHE A 385 -7.93 17.95 3.19
CA PHE A 385 -6.51 18.26 3.16
C PHE A 385 -5.66 17.00 3.33
N GLY A 386 -4.74 16.76 2.39
CA GLY A 386 -3.75 15.72 2.45
C GLY A 386 -2.34 16.24 2.74
N ILE A 387 -1.54 15.43 3.42
CA ILE A 387 -0.13 15.71 3.71
C ILE A 387 0.75 14.54 3.28
N TYR A 388 2.02 14.80 3.03
CA TYR A 388 3.02 13.81 2.65
C TYR A 388 3.96 13.48 3.80
N PHE A 389 4.38 12.21 3.87
CA PHE A 389 5.50 11.75 4.69
C PHE A 389 6.12 10.47 4.11
N ASP A 390 7.10 9.87 4.84
CA ASP A 390 7.83 8.69 4.37
C ASP A 390 8.02 7.65 5.48
N ALA A 391 8.01 6.37 5.12
CA ALA A 391 8.17 5.24 6.03
C ALA A 391 9.65 4.96 6.42
N ALA A 392 10.57 5.84 6.07
CA ALA A 392 11.99 5.77 6.38
C ALA A 392 12.42 6.89 7.34
N ASP A 393 13.72 6.96 7.61
CA ASP A 393 14.31 8.08 8.37
C ASP A 393 14.33 9.39 7.58
N LEU A 394 14.40 9.28 6.24
CA LEU A 394 14.41 10.42 5.32
C LEU A 394 13.30 10.27 4.26
N THR A 395 12.73 11.41 3.86
CA THR A 395 11.83 11.51 2.72
C THR A 395 12.61 11.42 1.40
N CYS A 396 11.91 11.25 0.28
CA CYS A 396 12.53 11.21 -1.05
C CYS A 396 13.39 12.44 -1.34
N ALA A 397 12.98 13.63 -0.88
CA ALA A 397 13.77 14.87 -1.05
C ALA A 397 14.72 15.16 0.12
N GLY A 398 14.91 14.23 1.07
CA GLY A 398 15.90 14.30 2.15
C GLY A 398 15.46 15.06 3.40
N ALA A 399 14.17 15.37 3.59
CA ALA A 399 13.65 15.80 4.87
C ALA A 399 13.57 14.61 5.85
N TYR A 400 13.35 14.84 7.15
CA TYR A 400 13.17 13.73 8.10
C TYR A 400 11.86 12.96 7.81
N GLY A 401 11.90 11.63 7.96
CA GLY A 401 10.75 10.73 7.80
C GLY A 401 10.09 10.31 9.11
N SER A 402 9.17 9.33 9.04
CA SER A 402 8.33 8.87 10.16
C SER A 402 8.85 7.61 10.86
N TYR A 403 9.85 6.93 10.33
CA TYR A 403 10.25 5.63 10.88
C TYR A 403 10.50 5.68 12.39
N GLY A 404 9.79 4.81 13.15
CA GLY A 404 9.80 4.79 14.61
C GLY A 404 9.13 5.99 15.29
N LYS A 405 8.37 6.82 14.53
CA LYS A 405 7.65 8.00 15.01
C LYS A 405 6.17 8.02 14.61
N GLU A 406 5.67 6.94 14.05
CA GLU A 406 4.34 6.85 13.43
C GLU A 406 3.22 7.29 14.39
N ALA A 407 3.30 6.88 15.65
CA ALA A 407 2.26 7.22 16.65
C ALA A 407 2.22 8.72 16.98
N ILE A 408 3.38 9.39 17.09
CA ILE A 408 3.44 10.83 17.39
C ILE A 408 3.02 11.65 16.15
N ASP A 409 3.41 11.18 14.96
CA ASP A 409 3.09 11.82 13.70
C ASP A 409 1.58 11.74 13.42
N ALA A 410 0.99 10.55 13.50
CA ALA A 410 -0.43 10.34 13.32
C ALA A 410 -1.30 11.18 14.27
N LYS A 411 -0.88 11.30 15.54
CA LYS A 411 -1.53 12.17 16.51
C LYS A 411 -1.47 13.64 16.08
N GLN A 412 -0.31 14.10 15.61
CA GLN A 412 -0.15 15.49 15.16
C GLN A 412 -0.99 15.78 13.91
N TYR A 413 -1.09 14.82 12.96
CA TYR A 413 -1.95 14.97 11.79
C TYR A 413 -3.42 15.07 12.19
N ALA A 414 -3.86 14.28 13.16
CA ALA A 414 -5.22 14.38 13.69
C ALA A 414 -5.50 15.74 14.36
N GLU A 415 -4.54 16.28 15.13
CA GLU A 415 -4.62 17.61 15.75
C GLU A 415 -4.66 18.74 14.71
N TRP A 416 -3.92 18.62 13.61
CA TRP A 416 -3.99 19.58 12.50
C TRP A 416 -5.26 19.46 11.68
N GLY A 417 -5.98 18.34 11.78
CA GLY A 417 -7.21 18.09 11.01
C GLY A 417 -6.95 17.51 9.62
N VAL A 418 -5.81 16.85 9.40
CA VAL A 418 -5.47 16.19 8.13
C VAL A 418 -6.49 15.09 7.82
N ASP A 419 -6.88 14.94 6.55
CA ASP A 419 -7.85 13.96 6.05
C ASP A 419 -7.19 12.81 5.29
N LEU A 420 -5.94 12.98 4.83
CA LEU A 420 -5.19 12.01 4.04
C LEU A 420 -3.70 12.13 4.32
N LEU A 421 -3.03 10.99 4.46
CA LEU A 421 -1.58 10.88 4.48
C LEU A 421 -1.11 10.15 3.22
N LYS A 422 -0.38 10.83 2.32
CA LYS A 422 0.45 10.19 1.30
C LYS A 422 1.73 9.72 1.99
N TYR A 423 1.96 8.41 2.01
CA TYR A 423 3.04 7.78 2.75
C TYR A 423 3.97 7.06 1.80
N ASP A 424 5.17 7.60 1.62
CA ASP A 424 6.17 7.13 0.67
C ASP A 424 7.11 6.08 1.28
N TYR A 425 8.03 5.55 0.47
CA TYR A 425 8.93 4.47 0.87
C TYR A 425 10.37 4.68 0.37
N CYS A 426 10.80 5.93 0.20
CA CYS A 426 12.18 6.26 -0.19
C CYS A 426 13.17 5.90 0.94
N HIS A 427 14.39 5.54 0.58
CA HIS A 427 15.45 5.21 1.55
C HIS A 427 15.09 4.10 2.56
N ALA A 428 14.08 3.30 2.28
CA ALA A 428 13.64 2.18 3.11
C ALA A 428 14.11 0.83 2.52
N PRO A 429 14.13 -0.25 3.31
CA PRO A 429 14.51 -1.59 2.83
C PRO A 429 13.68 -2.07 1.65
N GLY A 430 14.31 -2.76 0.69
CA GLY A 430 13.71 -3.12 -0.59
C GLY A 430 12.75 -4.31 -0.57
N ASP A 431 12.60 -5.01 0.55
CA ASP A 431 11.77 -6.22 0.63
C ASP A 431 10.32 -5.90 0.99
N ALA A 432 9.39 -6.72 0.50
CA ALA A 432 7.95 -6.53 0.70
C ALA A 432 7.51 -6.77 2.15
N ALA A 433 8.17 -7.65 2.89
CA ALA A 433 7.79 -7.96 4.26
C ALA A 433 8.05 -6.78 5.20
N THR A 434 9.22 -6.14 5.08
CA THR A 434 9.53 -4.90 5.81
C THR A 434 8.59 -3.76 5.42
N ALA A 435 8.30 -3.61 4.12
CA ALA A 435 7.34 -2.61 3.67
C ALA A 435 5.96 -2.79 4.31
N GLN A 436 5.43 -4.02 4.34
CA GLN A 436 4.16 -4.33 5.00
C GLN A 436 4.17 -3.94 6.47
N VAL A 437 5.25 -4.24 7.21
CA VAL A 437 5.37 -3.88 8.64
C VAL A 437 5.34 -2.37 8.82
N ARG A 438 6.11 -1.61 8.03
CA ARG A 438 6.19 -0.14 8.15
C ARG A 438 4.89 0.55 7.77
N TYR A 439 4.26 0.15 6.67
CA TYR A 439 2.95 0.68 6.29
C TYR A 439 1.88 0.32 7.31
N LYS A 440 1.91 -0.90 7.83
CA LYS A 440 0.98 -1.31 8.89
C LYS A 440 1.16 -0.53 10.17
N ALA A 441 2.38 -0.23 10.58
CA ALA A 441 2.67 0.58 11.76
C ALA A 441 2.02 1.97 11.63
N MET A 442 2.14 2.62 10.48
CA MET A 442 1.46 3.89 10.22
C MET A 442 -0.06 3.73 10.14
N GLY A 443 -0.59 2.71 9.46
CA GLY A 443 -2.03 2.45 9.40
C GLY A 443 -2.66 2.26 10.78
N ASP A 444 -2.00 1.48 11.65
CA ASP A 444 -2.44 1.28 13.04
C ASP A 444 -2.36 2.60 13.85
N ALA A 445 -1.31 3.41 13.65
CA ALA A 445 -1.15 4.72 14.30
C ALA A 445 -2.23 5.71 13.87
N LEU A 446 -2.55 5.79 12.57
CA LEU A 446 -3.63 6.62 12.05
C LEU A 446 -4.98 6.21 12.64
N LYS A 447 -5.26 4.91 12.70
CA LYS A 447 -6.48 4.38 13.33
C LYS A 447 -6.55 4.75 14.82
N ALA A 448 -5.43 4.67 15.54
CA ALA A 448 -5.34 5.00 16.97
C ALA A 448 -5.44 6.51 17.24
N SER A 449 -5.20 7.37 16.25
CA SER A 449 -5.27 8.84 16.39
C SER A 449 -6.67 9.38 16.70
N GLY A 450 -7.72 8.58 16.46
CA GLY A 450 -9.12 8.94 16.69
C GLY A 450 -9.76 9.80 15.58
N ARG A 451 -9.02 10.09 14.50
CA ARG A 451 -9.52 10.77 13.30
C ARG A 451 -9.49 9.82 12.09
N ASP A 452 -10.51 9.92 11.23
CA ASP A 452 -10.53 9.20 9.94
C ASP A 452 -9.52 9.88 8.99
N ILE A 453 -8.29 9.36 8.95
CA ILE A 453 -7.24 9.79 8.04
C ILE A 453 -7.00 8.67 7.03
N LEU A 454 -7.18 8.97 5.74
CA LEU A 454 -6.94 8.03 4.66
C LEU A 454 -5.44 7.79 4.51
N LEU A 455 -5.00 6.54 4.64
CA LEU A 455 -3.63 6.15 4.26
C LEU A 455 -3.58 5.95 2.74
N TYR A 456 -2.78 6.75 2.05
CA TYR A 456 -2.49 6.62 0.62
C TYR A 456 -1.04 6.15 0.46
N MET A 457 -0.88 4.89 0.09
CA MET A 457 0.42 4.22 -0.01
C MET A 457 1.14 4.60 -1.31
N CYS A 458 2.38 5.06 -1.22
CA CYS A 458 3.21 5.41 -2.37
C CYS A 458 4.34 4.38 -2.55
N GLU A 459 3.99 3.22 -3.12
CA GLU A 459 4.85 2.03 -3.30
C GLU A 459 5.41 1.85 -4.72
N TRP A 460 4.98 2.67 -5.67
CA TRP A 460 5.42 2.66 -7.08
C TRP A 460 5.20 1.32 -7.81
N GLY A 461 4.42 0.39 -7.26
CA GLY A 461 4.26 -0.96 -7.78
C GLY A 461 5.44 -1.90 -7.51
N ALA A 462 6.50 -1.42 -6.86
CA ALA A 462 7.77 -2.14 -6.75
C ALA A 462 7.70 -3.44 -5.93
N ARG A 463 6.74 -3.55 -4.99
CA ARG A 463 6.59 -4.71 -4.09
C ARG A 463 5.19 -5.28 -4.13
N GLU A 464 4.53 -5.15 -5.28
CA GLU A 464 3.19 -5.69 -5.54
C GLU A 464 2.15 -5.27 -4.47
N PRO A 465 1.99 -3.95 -4.18
CA PRO A 465 1.13 -3.48 -3.11
C PRO A 465 -0.35 -3.88 -3.26
N TRP A 466 -0.78 -4.25 -4.46
CA TRP A 466 -2.12 -4.77 -4.73
C TRP A 466 -2.41 -6.11 -4.03
N GLU A 467 -1.37 -6.89 -3.71
CA GLU A 467 -1.51 -8.16 -2.98
C GLU A 467 -1.82 -7.93 -1.49
N TRP A 468 -1.18 -6.95 -0.87
CA TRP A 468 -1.15 -6.81 0.59
C TRP A 468 -1.59 -5.44 1.12
N GLY A 469 -1.67 -4.39 0.30
CA GLY A 469 -1.89 -3.01 0.76
C GLY A 469 -3.10 -2.85 1.67
N VAL A 470 -4.19 -3.53 1.38
CA VAL A 470 -5.41 -3.45 2.20
C VAL A 470 -5.20 -3.94 3.63
N THR A 471 -4.27 -4.89 3.86
CA THR A 471 -3.99 -5.42 5.20
C THR A 471 -3.30 -4.41 6.12
N THR A 472 -2.71 -3.36 5.56
CA THR A 472 -2.09 -2.26 6.30
C THR A 472 -3.07 -1.15 6.68
N GLY A 473 -4.32 -1.22 6.20
CA GLY A 473 -5.33 -0.19 6.35
C GLY A 473 -5.39 0.80 5.19
N SER A 474 -4.55 0.64 4.16
CA SER A 474 -4.58 1.47 2.94
C SER A 474 -5.56 0.91 1.91
N PRO A 475 -6.57 1.67 1.48
CA PRO A 475 -7.49 1.27 0.42
C PRO A 475 -7.03 1.67 -0.99
N VAL A 476 -5.87 2.31 -1.10
CA VAL A 476 -5.33 2.86 -2.35
C VAL A 476 -3.79 2.87 -2.32
N TRP A 477 -3.17 2.49 -3.40
CA TRP A 477 -1.71 2.39 -3.52
C TRP A 477 -1.23 2.75 -4.92
N ARG A 478 -0.07 3.43 -4.99
CA ARG A 478 0.67 3.63 -6.22
C ARG A 478 1.07 2.27 -6.80
N ALA A 479 0.56 1.99 -7.98
CA ALA A 479 0.79 0.74 -8.71
C ALA A 479 1.81 0.91 -9.85
N THR A 480 2.21 2.15 -10.15
CA THR A 480 3.18 2.49 -11.19
C THR A 480 4.28 3.37 -10.64
N TYR A 481 5.41 3.42 -11.32
CA TYR A 481 6.46 4.40 -11.06
C TYR A 481 5.97 5.81 -11.41
N ASP A 482 6.79 6.83 -11.12
CA ASP A 482 6.42 8.25 -11.30
C ASP A 482 6.13 8.59 -12.75
N THR A 483 4.93 9.09 -13.02
CA THR A 483 4.48 9.49 -14.35
C THR A 483 5.05 10.85 -14.73
N ARG A 484 5.53 10.95 -15.97
CA ARG A 484 6.07 12.17 -16.57
C ARG A 484 5.16 12.66 -17.70
N ASP A 485 5.25 13.96 -18.00
CA ASP A 485 4.49 14.61 -19.05
C ASP A 485 5.01 14.20 -20.45
N GLY A 486 4.71 12.97 -20.83
CA GLY A 486 5.16 12.37 -22.08
C GLY A 486 4.45 11.08 -22.44
N TRP A 487 4.30 10.85 -23.74
CA TRP A 487 3.76 9.60 -24.28
C TRP A 487 4.63 8.39 -23.94
N ASN A 488 5.94 8.53 -24.10
CA ASN A 488 6.93 7.51 -23.77
C ASN A 488 7.83 8.02 -22.64
N GLY A 489 8.08 7.17 -21.63
CA GLY A 489 8.86 7.53 -20.46
C GLY A 489 10.30 7.91 -20.81
N LYS A 490 10.75 9.03 -20.25
CA LYS A 490 12.13 9.54 -20.33
C LYS A 490 12.45 10.27 -19.02
N HIS A 491 13.73 10.43 -18.72
CA HIS A 491 14.21 11.28 -17.62
C HIS A 491 13.77 10.82 -16.22
N GLY A 492 13.95 9.53 -15.90
CA GLY A 492 13.75 8.99 -14.56
C GLY A 492 12.29 8.79 -14.16
N GLY A 493 11.39 8.65 -15.14
CA GLY A 493 9.99 8.31 -14.91
C GLY A 493 9.36 7.60 -16.11
N ILE A 494 8.06 7.31 -16.01
CA ILE A 494 7.31 6.60 -17.04
C ILE A 494 6.39 7.54 -17.82
N GLY A 495 6.04 7.14 -19.04
CA GLY A 495 5.00 7.77 -19.86
C GLY A 495 3.75 6.91 -19.93
N ILE A 496 2.78 7.35 -20.77
CA ILE A 496 1.49 6.66 -20.91
C ILE A 496 1.67 5.21 -21.41
N ILE A 497 2.64 4.95 -22.29
CA ILE A 497 2.93 3.58 -22.77
C ILE A 497 3.27 2.64 -21.62
N GLN A 498 4.16 3.06 -20.71
CA GLN A 498 4.57 2.27 -19.58
C GLN A 498 3.44 2.14 -18.56
N SER A 499 2.67 3.23 -18.31
CA SER A 499 1.48 3.15 -17.44
C SER A 499 0.48 2.10 -17.95
N ILE A 500 0.26 2.00 -19.27
CA ILE A 500 -0.59 0.94 -19.85
C ILE A 500 0.03 -0.45 -19.58
N ALA A 501 1.33 -0.61 -19.76
CA ALA A 501 2.01 -1.88 -19.55
C ALA A 501 1.93 -2.34 -18.08
N ASP A 502 2.11 -1.42 -17.13
CA ASP A 502 2.09 -1.70 -15.70
C ASP A 502 0.67 -1.97 -15.17
N MET A 503 -0.32 -1.20 -15.65
CA MET A 503 -1.69 -1.25 -15.14
C MET A 503 -2.55 -2.36 -15.76
N LYS A 504 -2.29 -2.80 -16.98
CA LYS A 504 -3.22 -3.64 -17.78
C LYS A 504 -3.62 -4.96 -17.11
N ASP A 505 -2.74 -5.55 -16.31
CA ASP A 505 -2.96 -6.85 -15.68
C ASP A 505 -3.41 -6.74 -14.20
N LEU A 506 -3.55 -5.51 -13.66
CA LEU A 506 -3.87 -5.29 -12.24
C LEU A 506 -5.37 -5.23 -11.92
N TRP A 507 -6.23 -5.25 -12.93
CA TRP A 507 -7.68 -5.16 -12.77
C TRP A 507 -8.30 -6.24 -11.86
N PRO A 508 -7.77 -7.50 -11.73
CA PRO A 508 -8.34 -8.48 -10.83
C PRO A 508 -8.12 -8.19 -9.33
N TYR A 509 -7.24 -7.24 -9.02
CA TYR A 509 -6.95 -6.81 -7.65
C TYR A 509 -7.74 -5.57 -7.24
N SER A 510 -8.42 -4.93 -8.19
CA SER A 510 -9.17 -3.69 -7.96
C SER A 510 -10.60 -3.94 -7.50
N GLY A 511 -11.21 -2.93 -6.91
CA GLY A 511 -12.58 -2.92 -6.45
C GLY A 511 -12.81 -1.83 -5.42
N VAL A 512 -14.00 -1.77 -4.87
CA VAL A 512 -14.32 -0.85 -3.78
C VAL A 512 -13.34 -1.06 -2.62
N ASN A 513 -12.79 0.02 -2.10
CA ASN A 513 -11.76 0.00 -1.04
C ASN A 513 -10.43 -0.68 -1.44
N ARG A 514 -10.19 -0.84 -2.77
CA ARG A 514 -8.99 -1.46 -3.36
C ARG A 514 -8.66 -0.78 -4.69
N PHE A 515 -8.00 0.39 -4.65
CA PHE A 515 -7.74 1.18 -5.85
C PHE A 515 -6.27 1.15 -6.25
N ASN A 516 -6.00 0.69 -7.47
CA ASN A 516 -4.70 0.82 -8.11
C ASN A 516 -4.54 2.25 -8.63
N ASP A 517 -3.50 2.93 -8.21
CA ASP A 517 -3.20 4.30 -8.61
C ASP A 517 -2.10 4.32 -9.68
N ALA A 518 -2.44 4.85 -10.84
CA ALA A 518 -1.52 5.02 -11.97
C ALA A 518 -0.70 6.32 -11.89
N ASP A 519 -0.64 6.95 -10.71
CA ASP A 519 0.05 8.19 -10.38
C ASP A 519 -0.69 9.48 -10.79
N MET A 520 -0.12 10.59 -10.36
CA MET A 520 -0.57 11.96 -10.67
C MET A 520 -0.74 12.17 -12.17
N MET A 521 -1.86 12.79 -12.54
CA MET A 521 -2.10 13.14 -13.93
C MET A 521 -1.28 14.36 -14.35
N CYS A 522 -0.71 14.27 -15.55
CA CYS A 522 0.00 15.37 -16.20
C CYS A 522 -0.92 16.28 -17.04
N VAL A 523 -2.21 15.97 -17.13
CA VAL A 523 -3.19 16.81 -17.82
C VAL A 523 -3.11 18.25 -17.30
N GLY A 524 -2.93 19.21 -18.20
CA GLY A 524 -2.79 20.63 -17.86
C GLY A 524 -1.37 21.11 -17.60
N ILE A 525 -0.36 20.23 -17.55
CA ILE A 525 1.05 20.64 -17.35
C ILE A 525 1.64 21.34 -18.57
N HIS A 526 1.39 20.85 -19.77
CA HIS A 526 1.84 21.45 -21.05
C HIS A 526 3.33 21.82 -21.06
N GLY A 527 4.19 20.94 -20.54
CA GLY A 527 5.63 21.18 -20.49
C GLY A 527 6.08 22.23 -19.47
N THR A 528 5.24 22.68 -18.56
CA THR A 528 5.53 23.75 -17.59
C THR A 528 5.85 23.28 -16.16
N GLY A 529 5.89 21.99 -15.92
CA GLY A 529 6.20 21.45 -14.59
C GLY A 529 7.60 21.84 -14.11
N LYS A 530 7.80 21.90 -12.80
CA LYS A 530 9.08 22.28 -12.18
C LYS A 530 9.98 21.09 -11.88
N SER A 531 9.42 19.90 -11.65
CA SER A 531 10.22 18.75 -11.29
C SER A 531 11.30 18.48 -12.33
N SER A 532 12.55 18.49 -11.92
CA SER A 532 13.70 18.11 -12.76
C SER A 532 13.52 16.73 -13.40
N ASN A 533 12.68 15.91 -12.80
CA ASN A 533 12.28 14.59 -13.25
C ASN A 533 11.00 14.61 -14.10
N ALA A 534 10.09 15.58 -13.94
CA ALA A 534 8.83 15.63 -14.68
C ALA A 534 9.00 16.14 -16.09
N LEU A 535 10.04 16.94 -16.35
CA LEU A 535 10.20 17.65 -17.61
C LEU A 535 11.64 17.88 -17.98
N VAL A 536 11.88 17.74 -19.25
CA VAL A 536 13.04 18.37 -19.86
C VAL A 536 12.69 19.82 -20.08
N ALA A 537 13.31 20.72 -19.35
CA ALA A 537 13.12 22.14 -19.53
C ALA A 537 13.15 22.55 -21.01
N GLY A 538 12.14 23.26 -21.48
CA GLY A 538 12.01 23.72 -22.85
C GLY A 538 11.51 22.71 -23.87
N LYS A 539 11.02 21.51 -23.48
CA LYS A 539 10.34 20.60 -24.39
C LYS A 539 8.82 20.66 -24.21
N PRO A 540 8.05 20.54 -25.29
CA PRO A 540 6.60 20.44 -25.17
C PRO A 540 6.23 19.18 -24.38
N GLY A 541 5.21 19.28 -23.55
CA GLY A 541 4.57 18.13 -22.92
C GLY A 541 3.84 17.26 -23.93
N MET A 542 2.91 16.44 -23.43
CA MET A 542 2.02 15.63 -24.25
C MET A 542 1.17 16.49 -25.19
N THR A 543 0.75 15.90 -26.30
CA THR A 543 -0.27 16.49 -27.18
C THR A 543 -1.66 16.44 -26.52
N GLN A 544 -2.59 17.23 -27.01
CA GLN A 544 -3.95 17.23 -26.46
C GLN A 544 -4.67 15.85 -26.59
N ASP A 545 -4.38 15.05 -27.63
CA ASP A 545 -4.91 13.69 -27.74
C ASP A 545 -4.28 12.75 -26.72
N GLU A 546 -3.01 12.92 -26.38
CA GLU A 546 -2.33 12.15 -25.33
C GLU A 546 -2.82 12.52 -23.93
N TYR A 547 -3.12 13.80 -23.64
CA TYR A 547 -3.80 14.20 -22.40
C TYR A 547 -5.20 13.61 -22.28
N ARG A 548 -5.98 13.60 -23.40
CA ARG A 548 -7.28 12.92 -23.44
C ARG A 548 -7.18 11.43 -23.20
N THR A 549 -6.13 10.82 -23.71
CA THR A 549 -5.81 9.40 -23.49
C THR A 549 -5.48 9.13 -22.02
N GLN A 550 -4.62 9.93 -21.40
CA GLN A 550 -4.31 9.81 -19.98
C GLN A 550 -5.60 9.86 -19.14
N PHE A 551 -6.40 10.93 -19.32
CA PHE A 551 -7.62 11.11 -18.55
C PHE A 551 -8.62 9.97 -18.76
N ALA A 552 -8.81 9.52 -20.00
CA ALA A 552 -9.71 8.44 -20.33
C ALA A 552 -9.29 7.10 -19.71
N LEU A 553 -7.99 6.78 -19.74
CA LEU A 553 -7.45 5.56 -19.15
C LEU A 553 -7.54 5.57 -17.63
N TRP A 554 -7.18 6.69 -16.95
CA TRP A 554 -7.36 6.82 -15.50
C TRP A 554 -8.83 6.60 -15.11
N CYS A 555 -9.78 7.18 -15.85
CA CYS A 555 -11.21 6.95 -15.63
C CYS A 555 -11.64 5.49 -15.88
N MET A 556 -11.13 4.84 -16.92
CA MET A 556 -11.39 3.42 -17.16
C MET A 556 -10.80 2.53 -16.08
N TRP A 557 -9.67 2.92 -15.49
CA TRP A 557 -9.00 2.14 -14.45
C TRP A 557 -9.54 2.39 -13.03
N SER A 558 -10.48 3.31 -12.83
CA SER A 558 -10.86 3.80 -11.48
C SER A 558 -9.63 4.19 -10.65
N SER A 559 -8.64 4.81 -11.32
CA SER A 559 -7.44 5.32 -10.69
C SER A 559 -7.70 6.69 -10.07
N PRO A 560 -7.12 7.05 -8.92
CA PRO A 560 -7.25 8.40 -8.38
C PRO A 560 -7.01 9.49 -9.42
N LEU A 561 -7.94 10.44 -9.54
CA LEU A 561 -7.83 11.57 -10.46
C LEU A 561 -7.14 12.74 -9.75
N LEU A 562 -5.82 12.63 -9.55
CA LEU A 562 -5.00 13.63 -8.90
C LEU A 562 -4.31 14.54 -9.92
N LEU A 563 -4.82 15.75 -10.08
CA LEU A 563 -4.26 16.78 -10.94
C LEU A 563 -2.96 17.33 -10.34
N SER A 564 -1.94 17.57 -11.17
CA SER A 564 -0.64 18.04 -10.69
C SER A 564 -0.07 19.22 -11.50
N PHE A 565 -0.93 20.04 -12.10
CA PHE A 565 -0.54 21.24 -12.85
C PHE A 565 -0.65 22.52 -12.01
N ASP A 566 -0.13 23.67 -12.53
CA ASP A 566 -0.16 24.97 -11.87
C ASP A 566 -1.58 25.56 -11.87
N LEU A 567 -2.37 25.20 -10.88
CA LEU A 567 -3.74 25.65 -10.72
C LEU A 567 -3.85 27.12 -10.23
N THR A 568 -2.75 27.78 -9.91
CA THR A 568 -2.76 29.22 -9.62
C THR A 568 -2.98 30.09 -10.87
N LYS A 569 -2.91 29.45 -12.06
CA LYS A 569 -3.23 30.05 -13.36
C LYS A 569 -4.61 29.59 -13.86
N PRO A 570 -5.25 30.35 -14.76
CA PRO A 570 -6.49 29.93 -15.40
C PRO A 570 -6.29 28.64 -16.20
N ILE A 571 -7.24 27.70 -16.06
CA ILE A 571 -7.29 26.45 -16.84
C ILE A 571 -7.71 26.82 -18.27
N THR A 572 -7.08 26.22 -19.28
CA THR A 572 -7.53 26.37 -20.69
C THR A 572 -8.95 25.82 -20.86
N ALA A 573 -9.69 26.28 -21.86
CA ALA A 573 -11.04 25.80 -22.13
C ALA A 573 -11.06 24.28 -22.46
N ASP A 574 -10.06 23.78 -23.20
CA ASP A 574 -9.94 22.39 -23.57
C ASP A 574 -9.61 21.49 -22.38
N ASP A 575 -8.67 21.91 -21.54
CA ASP A 575 -8.32 21.16 -20.32
C ASP A 575 -9.47 21.16 -19.32
N LYS A 576 -10.14 22.30 -19.14
CA LYS A 576 -11.33 22.39 -18.29
C LYS A 576 -12.42 21.44 -18.77
N LYS A 577 -12.72 21.45 -20.08
CA LYS A 577 -13.70 20.52 -20.68
C LYS A 577 -13.32 19.06 -20.45
N LEU A 578 -12.04 18.73 -20.53
CA LEU A 578 -11.54 17.37 -20.29
C LEU A 578 -11.68 16.99 -18.82
N MET A 579 -11.11 17.79 -17.90
CA MET A 579 -11.09 17.51 -16.46
C MET A 579 -12.47 17.53 -15.81
N THR A 580 -13.46 18.16 -16.44
CA THR A 580 -14.85 18.20 -15.96
C THR A 580 -15.81 17.39 -16.79
N ASN A 581 -15.31 16.46 -17.63
CA ASN A 581 -16.15 15.56 -18.41
C ASN A 581 -16.90 14.59 -17.50
N ALA A 582 -18.17 14.86 -17.24
CA ALA A 582 -18.99 14.12 -16.30
C ALA A 582 -19.19 12.64 -16.69
N ASP A 583 -19.18 12.31 -17.98
CA ASP A 583 -19.36 10.93 -18.44
C ASP A 583 -18.11 10.09 -18.21
N LEU A 584 -16.90 10.63 -18.42
CA LEU A 584 -15.65 9.95 -18.08
C LEU A 584 -15.48 9.85 -16.56
N ILE A 585 -15.72 10.93 -15.82
CA ILE A 585 -15.67 10.92 -14.35
C ILE A 585 -16.64 9.88 -13.77
N ALA A 586 -17.82 9.69 -14.38
CA ALA A 586 -18.78 8.69 -13.93
C ALA A 586 -18.29 7.24 -14.13
N LEU A 587 -17.42 6.98 -15.11
CA LEU A 587 -16.74 5.68 -15.25
C LEU A 587 -15.73 5.46 -14.12
N ASP A 588 -14.97 6.50 -13.76
CA ASP A 588 -14.03 6.47 -12.65
C ASP A 588 -14.75 6.24 -11.32
N GLN A 589 -15.83 6.96 -11.10
CA GLN A 589 -16.62 7.00 -9.87
C GLN A 589 -17.75 5.96 -9.84
N ASP A 590 -17.70 4.91 -10.68
CA ASP A 590 -18.70 3.84 -10.68
C ASP A 590 -18.71 3.07 -9.35
N ASP A 591 -19.90 2.68 -8.88
CA ASP A 591 -20.10 2.03 -7.57
C ASP A 591 -19.44 0.64 -7.46
N LEU A 592 -19.00 0.01 -8.54
CA LEU A 592 -18.19 -1.21 -8.50
C LEU A 592 -16.74 -0.94 -8.15
N GLY A 593 -16.24 0.28 -8.38
CA GLY A 593 -14.85 0.68 -8.11
C GLY A 593 -13.80 -0.14 -8.87
N GLN A 594 -14.20 -0.87 -9.91
CA GLN A 594 -13.32 -1.79 -10.62
C GLN A 594 -12.50 -1.11 -11.70
N GLN A 595 -11.25 -1.51 -11.82
CA GLN A 595 -10.41 -1.21 -12.98
C GLN A 595 -10.91 -1.97 -14.20
N ALA A 596 -10.80 -1.38 -15.39
CA ALA A 596 -11.17 -2.03 -16.63
C ALA A 596 -10.28 -3.24 -16.95
N GLU A 597 -10.91 -4.33 -17.36
CA GLU A 597 -10.26 -5.58 -17.79
C GLU A 597 -9.50 -5.35 -19.11
N TYR A 598 -8.24 -5.74 -19.17
CA TYR A 598 -7.48 -5.78 -20.41
C TYR A 598 -7.97 -6.92 -21.29
N ILE A 599 -8.41 -6.60 -22.50
CA ILE A 599 -8.97 -7.57 -23.47
C ILE A 599 -7.89 -8.08 -24.43
N GLY A 600 -6.92 -7.25 -24.75
CA GLY A 600 -5.82 -7.60 -25.64
C GLY A 600 -5.31 -6.42 -26.44
N THR A 601 -4.21 -6.66 -27.18
CA THR A 601 -3.63 -5.72 -28.13
C THR A 601 -3.64 -6.34 -29.52
N VAL A 602 -4.25 -5.65 -30.48
CA VAL A 602 -4.31 -6.06 -31.88
C VAL A 602 -3.83 -4.90 -32.75
N ASP A 603 -2.81 -5.11 -33.55
CA ASP A 603 -2.26 -4.11 -34.48
C ASP A 603 -1.95 -2.75 -33.80
N ASN A 604 -1.31 -2.78 -32.64
CA ASN A 604 -1.03 -1.63 -31.78
C ASN A 604 -2.29 -0.89 -31.25
N MET A 605 -3.46 -1.52 -31.29
CA MET A 605 -4.66 -1.04 -30.62
C MET A 605 -4.88 -1.82 -29.34
N VAL A 606 -4.88 -1.13 -28.20
CA VAL A 606 -5.08 -1.72 -26.86
C VAL A 606 -6.54 -1.59 -26.46
N TYR A 607 -7.18 -2.71 -26.11
CA TYR A 607 -8.60 -2.75 -25.75
C TYR A 607 -8.81 -3.04 -24.27
N PHE A 608 -9.77 -2.29 -23.68
CA PHE A 608 -10.23 -2.52 -22.31
C PHE A 608 -11.75 -2.63 -22.26
N MET A 609 -12.26 -3.31 -21.22
CA MET A 609 -13.67 -3.46 -20.91
C MET A 609 -13.92 -3.23 -19.41
N LYS A 610 -15.03 -2.59 -19.06
CA LYS A 610 -15.39 -2.33 -17.67
C LYS A 610 -16.87 -2.61 -17.45
N ASP A 611 -17.17 -3.50 -16.50
CA ASP A 611 -18.53 -3.66 -15.98
C ASP A 611 -18.94 -2.41 -15.20
N LEU A 612 -20.18 -1.95 -15.34
CA LEU A 612 -20.70 -0.82 -14.59
C LEU A 612 -21.81 -1.25 -13.64
N ALA A 613 -21.95 -0.56 -12.52
CA ALA A 613 -22.89 -0.92 -11.45
C ALA A 613 -24.36 -0.97 -11.94
N ASN A 614 -24.72 -0.18 -12.95
CA ASN A 614 -26.06 -0.14 -13.54
C ASN A 614 -26.33 -1.27 -14.57
N GLY A 615 -25.33 -2.11 -14.87
CA GLY A 615 -25.41 -3.20 -15.85
C GLY A 615 -25.00 -2.83 -17.28
N ASP A 616 -24.65 -1.57 -17.55
CA ASP A 616 -24.00 -1.18 -18.80
C ASP A 616 -22.55 -1.69 -18.81
N VAL A 617 -21.92 -1.63 -19.98
CA VAL A 617 -20.52 -1.98 -20.19
C VAL A 617 -19.79 -0.80 -20.83
N ALA A 618 -18.66 -0.39 -20.27
CA ALA A 618 -17.77 0.54 -20.94
C ALA A 618 -16.67 -0.24 -21.69
N ILE A 619 -16.35 0.21 -22.90
CA ILE A 619 -15.26 -0.33 -23.72
C ILE A 619 -14.39 0.83 -24.20
N SER A 620 -13.07 0.59 -24.29
CA SER A 620 -12.14 1.57 -24.85
C SER A 620 -11.14 0.94 -25.80
N ALA A 621 -10.62 1.75 -26.72
CA ALA A 621 -9.52 1.40 -27.59
C ALA A 621 -8.52 2.56 -27.65
N THR A 622 -7.26 2.24 -27.35
CA THR A 622 -6.12 3.19 -27.38
C THR A 622 -5.19 2.85 -28.52
N ASN A 623 -4.96 3.79 -29.41
CA ASN A 623 -4.06 3.63 -30.56
C ASN A 623 -2.60 3.95 -30.15
N MET A 624 -1.77 2.93 -30.08
CA MET A 624 -0.34 3.03 -29.73
C MET A 624 0.57 3.35 -30.93
N SER A 625 -0.01 3.51 -32.15
CA SER A 625 0.76 3.71 -33.38
C SER A 625 0.88 5.18 -33.77
N GLU A 626 1.82 5.46 -34.66
CA GLU A 626 2.11 6.80 -35.20
C GLU A 626 1.12 7.29 -36.28
N ALA A 627 0.08 6.51 -36.59
CA ALA A 627 -0.92 6.82 -37.62
C ALA A 627 -2.34 6.60 -37.11
N THR A 628 -3.33 7.22 -37.74
CA THR A 628 -4.75 6.89 -37.51
C THR A 628 -5.03 5.45 -37.94
N LYS A 629 -5.68 4.67 -37.07
CA LYS A 629 -6.08 3.29 -37.32
C LYS A 629 -7.56 3.08 -36.99
N GLU A 630 -8.16 2.05 -37.54
CA GLU A 630 -9.51 1.65 -37.19
C GLU A 630 -9.50 0.74 -35.96
N ALA A 631 -10.20 1.11 -34.90
CA ALA A 631 -10.50 0.22 -33.81
C ALA A 631 -11.71 -0.66 -34.17
N VAL A 632 -11.58 -1.97 -33.91
CA VAL A 632 -12.62 -2.97 -34.16
C VAL A 632 -13.00 -3.65 -32.84
N PHE A 633 -14.14 -3.27 -32.28
CA PHE A 633 -14.69 -3.92 -31.11
C PHE A 633 -15.55 -5.11 -31.53
N ASP A 634 -14.96 -6.28 -31.65
CA ASP A 634 -15.67 -7.55 -31.88
C ASP A 634 -16.27 -8.03 -30.54
N PHE A 635 -17.59 -7.94 -30.38
CA PHE A 635 -18.27 -8.23 -29.10
C PHE A 635 -18.10 -9.65 -28.63
N SER A 636 -17.72 -10.60 -29.49
CA SER A 636 -17.41 -11.96 -29.08
C SER A 636 -16.17 -12.07 -28.19
N LYS A 637 -15.29 -11.05 -28.22
CA LYS A 637 -14.06 -10.96 -27.42
C LYS A 637 -14.28 -10.31 -26.06
N PHE A 638 -15.38 -9.61 -25.86
CA PHE A 638 -15.69 -8.88 -24.64
C PHE A 638 -16.66 -9.70 -23.78
N SER A 639 -16.16 -10.27 -22.69
CA SER A 639 -16.90 -11.26 -21.88
C SER A 639 -18.25 -10.77 -21.35
N ALA A 640 -18.43 -9.44 -21.20
CA ALA A 640 -19.66 -8.81 -20.75
C ALA A 640 -20.66 -8.50 -21.88
N LEU A 641 -20.27 -8.66 -23.14
CA LEU A 641 -21.13 -8.40 -24.30
C LEU A 641 -21.62 -9.70 -24.92
N ASP A 642 -22.85 -9.64 -25.47
CA ASP A 642 -23.43 -10.72 -26.23
C ASP A 642 -23.53 -10.27 -27.72
N PRO A 643 -22.80 -10.92 -28.65
CA PRO A 643 -22.77 -10.52 -30.05
C PRO A 643 -24.14 -10.70 -30.77
N THR A 644 -25.10 -11.34 -30.09
CA THR A 644 -26.46 -11.52 -30.64
C THR A 644 -27.45 -10.43 -30.24
N VAL A 645 -27.04 -9.53 -29.32
CA VAL A 645 -27.88 -8.47 -28.76
C VAL A 645 -27.55 -7.12 -29.40
N ASP A 646 -28.58 -6.29 -29.60
CA ASP A 646 -28.43 -4.90 -29.99
C ASP A 646 -28.15 -4.02 -28.80
N TYR A 647 -27.11 -3.16 -28.91
CA TYR A 647 -26.69 -2.23 -27.87
C TYR A 647 -26.85 -0.79 -28.36
N TYR A 648 -27.40 0.07 -27.50
CA TYR A 648 -27.25 1.52 -27.62
C TYR A 648 -25.84 1.92 -27.25
N THR A 649 -25.25 2.86 -27.98
CA THR A 649 -23.90 3.36 -27.72
C THR A 649 -23.93 4.80 -27.23
N TYR A 650 -22.93 5.17 -26.43
CA TYR A 650 -22.68 6.54 -26.00
C TYR A 650 -21.18 6.80 -25.98
N ASP A 651 -20.72 7.77 -26.78
CA ASP A 651 -19.34 8.23 -26.77
C ASP A 651 -19.11 9.13 -25.57
N CYS A 652 -18.33 8.65 -24.59
CA CYS A 652 -18.07 9.35 -23.33
C CYS A 652 -17.14 10.56 -23.49
N GLN A 653 -16.26 10.57 -24.50
CA GLN A 653 -15.36 11.69 -24.75
C GLN A 653 -16.07 12.83 -25.49
N LEU A 654 -16.86 12.48 -26.49
CA LEU A 654 -17.65 13.47 -27.26
C LEU A 654 -18.97 13.84 -26.56
N GLN A 655 -19.36 13.09 -25.52
CA GLN A 655 -20.64 13.25 -24.82
C GLN A 655 -21.85 13.15 -25.78
N LYS A 656 -21.80 12.14 -26.63
CA LYS A 656 -22.79 11.99 -27.72
C LYS A 656 -23.33 10.55 -27.77
N ALA A 657 -24.68 10.44 -27.81
CA ALA A 657 -25.36 9.17 -28.09
C ALA A 657 -25.16 8.76 -29.55
N GLY A 658 -25.00 7.46 -29.77
CA GLY A 658 -25.04 6.89 -31.11
C GLY A 658 -26.42 7.03 -31.73
N GLU A 659 -26.46 7.21 -33.04
CA GLU A 659 -27.72 7.38 -33.80
C GLU A 659 -28.51 6.06 -33.91
N ASN A 660 -27.78 4.95 -34.02
CA ASN A 660 -28.36 3.61 -34.17
C ASN A 660 -27.78 2.67 -33.10
N THR A 661 -28.47 1.55 -32.85
CA THR A 661 -27.90 0.44 -32.09
C THR A 661 -26.84 -0.26 -32.91
N VAL A 662 -25.90 -0.90 -32.20
CA VAL A 662 -24.85 -1.72 -32.79
C VAL A 662 -24.98 -3.17 -32.30
N LYS A 663 -24.62 -4.11 -33.17
CA LYS A 663 -24.72 -5.54 -32.92
C LYS A 663 -23.45 -6.23 -33.38
N ALA A 664 -22.99 -7.19 -32.63
CA ALA A 664 -21.81 -8.03 -32.90
C ALA A 664 -20.48 -7.24 -32.99
N MET A 665 -20.49 -6.00 -33.49
CA MET A 665 -19.26 -5.26 -33.76
C MET A 665 -19.51 -3.75 -33.78
N LEU A 666 -18.51 -2.99 -33.27
CA LEU A 666 -18.42 -1.53 -33.42
C LEU A 666 -17.06 -1.19 -34.06
N ARG A 667 -17.08 -0.30 -35.06
CA ARG A 667 -15.86 0.20 -35.73
C ARG A 667 -15.77 1.70 -35.64
N THR A 668 -14.57 2.21 -35.41
CA THR A 668 -14.33 3.65 -35.31
C THR A 668 -12.87 3.99 -35.63
N PRO A 669 -12.60 5.09 -36.35
CA PRO A 669 -11.22 5.57 -36.54
C PRO A 669 -10.71 6.16 -35.23
N VAL A 670 -9.45 5.82 -34.88
CA VAL A 670 -8.74 6.34 -33.70
C VAL A 670 -7.45 6.99 -34.16
N ARG A 671 -7.32 8.29 -33.89
CA ARG A 671 -6.11 9.04 -34.29
C ARG A 671 -4.89 8.50 -33.55
N LYS A 672 -3.68 8.84 -34.05
CA LYS A 672 -2.41 8.60 -33.38
C LYS A 672 -2.52 8.97 -31.89
N HIS A 673 -2.12 8.06 -31.01
CA HIS A 673 -2.05 8.20 -29.56
C HIS A 673 -3.37 8.58 -28.87
N ALA A 674 -4.48 8.56 -29.62
CA ALA A 674 -5.80 8.83 -29.06
C ALA A 674 -6.44 7.58 -28.45
N THR A 675 -7.40 7.80 -27.58
CA THR A 675 -8.29 6.77 -27.02
C THR A 675 -9.73 7.13 -27.38
N VAL A 676 -10.57 6.12 -27.62
CA VAL A 676 -12.02 6.25 -27.69
C VAL A 676 -12.64 5.47 -26.55
N VAL A 677 -13.74 5.97 -25.98
CA VAL A 677 -14.45 5.33 -24.87
C VAL A 677 -15.95 5.33 -25.15
N TYR A 678 -16.55 4.14 -25.21
CA TYR A 678 -17.99 3.97 -25.40
C TYR A 678 -18.65 3.28 -24.21
N ARG A 679 -19.80 3.77 -23.77
CA ARG A 679 -20.75 2.99 -22.98
C ARG A 679 -21.72 2.26 -23.88
N LEU A 680 -21.96 0.99 -23.56
CA LEU A 680 -22.93 0.14 -24.24
C LEU A 680 -23.99 -0.31 -23.24
N GLY A 681 -25.26 -0.11 -23.60
CA GLY A 681 -26.38 -0.52 -22.76
C GLY A 681 -27.51 -1.11 -23.59
N ARG A 682 -28.35 -1.95 -22.97
CA ARG A 682 -29.53 -2.52 -23.59
C ARG A 682 -30.68 -1.51 -23.71
N ASN A 683 -30.60 -0.44 -22.94
CA ASN A 683 -31.53 0.68 -22.98
C ASN A 683 -30.82 1.93 -23.53
N LYS A 684 -31.62 2.89 -24.04
CA LYS A 684 -31.09 4.15 -24.54
C LYS A 684 -30.29 4.87 -23.43
N ILE A 685 -29.05 5.21 -23.75
CA ILE A 685 -28.14 5.88 -22.83
C ILE A 685 -28.26 7.40 -23.02
N THR A 686 -28.42 8.14 -21.94
CA THR A 686 -28.31 9.60 -21.88
C THR A 686 -27.04 9.99 -21.16
N GLY A 687 -26.42 11.10 -21.56
CA GLY A 687 -25.26 11.66 -20.90
C GLY A 687 -25.56 12.10 -19.47
N ILE A 688 -24.50 12.24 -18.70
CA ILE A 688 -24.56 12.73 -17.32
C ILE A 688 -24.36 14.24 -17.33
N SER A 689 -25.37 15.00 -16.89
CA SER A 689 -25.31 16.48 -16.89
C SER A 689 -24.42 17.05 -15.78
N SER A 690 -24.23 16.28 -14.71
CA SER A 690 -23.31 16.61 -13.59
C SER A 690 -23.03 15.33 -12.80
N VAL A 691 -21.81 15.17 -12.28
CA VAL A 691 -21.53 14.17 -11.25
C VAL A 691 -22.24 14.65 -9.97
N PRO A 692 -23.09 13.84 -9.33
CA PRO A 692 -23.68 14.22 -8.06
C PRO A 692 -22.55 14.45 -7.06
N ALA A 693 -22.39 15.69 -6.59
CA ALA A 693 -21.50 15.94 -5.46
C ALA A 693 -21.87 14.95 -4.37
N GLN A 694 -20.88 14.24 -3.82
CA GLN A 694 -21.12 13.39 -2.66
C GLN A 694 -21.78 14.27 -1.62
N LYS A 695 -23.08 14.07 -1.39
CA LYS A 695 -23.79 14.72 -0.29
C LYS A 695 -23.19 14.14 0.97
N ASN A 696 -22.12 14.75 1.46
CA ASN A 696 -21.79 14.64 2.86
C ASN A 696 -23.04 15.13 3.60
N LYS A 697 -23.89 14.21 4.03
CA LYS A 697 -24.84 14.50 5.09
C LYS A 697 -24.01 14.75 6.35
N LYS A 698 -23.42 15.96 6.46
CA LYS A 698 -23.20 16.53 7.77
C LYS A 698 -24.58 16.56 8.39
N ALA A 699 -24.77 15.85 9.49
CA ALA A 699 -25.91 16.12 10.34
C ALA A 699 -25.81 17.62 10.68
N THR A 700 -26.66 18.44 10.08
CA THR A 700 -26.75 19.86 10.36
C THR A 700 -27.10 20.00 11.83
N ALA A 701 -26.10 20.29 12.66
CA ALA A 701 -26.34 20.61 14.04
C ALA A 701 -26.74 22.09 14.06
N ASN A 702 -28.00 22.34 14.30
CA ASN A 702 -28.49 23.69 14.54
C ASN A 702 -28.02 24.20 15.91
N PHE A 703 -27.57 25.44 15.99
CA PHE A 703 -27.17 26.08 17.24
C PHE A 703 -28.01 27.34 17.42
N ASP A 704 -28.35 27.70 18.66
CA ASP A 704 -28.91 29.01 18.95
C ASP A 704 -27.84 30.11 18.87
N LEU A 705 -28.26 31.36 18.98
CA LEU A 705 -27.35 32.53 18.90
C LEU A 705 -26.32 32.56 20.04
N SER A 706 -26.48 31.74 21.10
CA SER A 706 -25.49 31.58 22.16
C SER A 706 -24.51 30.41 21.93
N GLY A 707 -24.62 29.71 20.78
CA GLY A 707 -23.77 28.57 20.42
C GLY A 707 -24.16 27.24 21.05
N ARG A 708 -25.37 27.15 21.67
CA ARG A 708 -25.89 25.91 22.23
C ARG A 708 -26.59 25.10 21.13
N LYS A 709 -26.30 23.80 21.06
CA LYS A 709 -26.90 22.89 20.08
C LYS A 709 -28.42 22.75 20.31
N VAL A 710 -29.22 22.99 19.25
CA VAL A 710 -30.68 22.85 19.25
C VAL A 710 -31.05 21.59 18.48
N ALA A 711 -31.58 20.59 19.17
CA ALA A 711 -31.89 19.28 18.56
C ALA A 711 -33.11 19.34 17.61
N ASN A 712 -34.14 20.11 17.98
CA ASN A 712 -35.36 20.30 17.20
C ASN A 712 -35.75 21.80 17.23
N PRO A 713 -35.31 22.61 16.29
CA PRO A 713 -35.72 24.01 16.26
C PRO A 713 -37.21 24.10 15.89
N THR A 714 -37.91 25.04 16.51
CA THR A 714 -39.33 25.34 16.20
C THR A 714 -39.41 26.21 14.92
N ALA A 715 -40.45 25.98 14.12
CA ALA A 715 -40.68 26.79 12.92
C ALA A 715 -40.69 28.29 13.25
N GLY A 716 -39.94 29.09 12.54
CA GLY A 716 -39.75 30.50 12.79
C GLY A 716 -38.61 30.85 13.77
N GLN A 717 -37.95 29.90 14.38
CA GLN A 717 -36.80 30.11 15.27
C GLN A 717 -35.54 30.46 14.45
N LEU A 718 -34.84 31.53 14.83
CA LEU A 718 -33.53 31.85 14.25
C LEU A 718 -32.46 30.89 14.84
N VAL A 719 -31.82 30.17 13.99
CA VAL A 719 -30.74 29.20 14.34
C VAL A 719 -29.52 29.47 13.49
N ILE A 720 -28.37 29.04 13.95
CA ILE A 720 -27.14 28.98 13.14
C ILE A 720 -27.03 27.55 12.59
N ALA A 721 -27.27 27.38 11.30
CA ALA A 721 -27.08 26.15 10.58
C ALA A 721 -25.88 26.32 9.63
N ASP A 722 -24.93 25.38 9.68
CA ASP A 722 -23.69 25.43 8.88
C ASP A 722 -22.90 26.76 8.97
N GLY A 723 -22.94 27.40 10.16
CA GLY A 723 -22.24 28.66 10.40
C GLY A 723 -22.96 29.92 9.90
N HIS A 724 -24.18 29.78 9.34
CA HIS A 724 -24.99 30.90 8.86
C HIS A 724 -26.31 31.00 9.66
N PRO A 725 -26.79 32.21 9.96
CA PRO A 725 -28.08 32.40 10.59
C PRO A 725 -29.21 32.08 9.59
N GLU A 726 -30.08 31.14 9.97
CA GLU A 726 -31.25 30.72 9.21
C GLU A 726 -32.52 30.67 10.07
N ILE A 727 -33.67 30.87 9.46
CA ILE A 727 -34.95 30.68 10.14
C ILE A 727 -35.40 29.23 9.91
N ALA A 728 -35.58 28.47 11.01
CA ALA A 728 -36.04 27.09 10.94
C ALA A 728 -37.42 27.02 10.28
N GLN A 729 -37.58 26.14 9.30
CA GLN A 729 -38.82 25.92 8.56
C GLN A 729 -39.76 24.95 9.25
#